data_1152fde6dcbaa66cbd1f8d2189ae1537
#
_entry.id   1152fde6dcbaa66cbd1f8d2189ae1537
#
_cell.length_a   1.000
_cell.length_b   1.000
_cell.length_c   1.000
_cell.angle_alpha   90.00
_cell.angle_beta   90.00
_cell.angle_gamma   90.00
#
_symmetry.space_group_name_H-M   'P 1'
#
loop_
_entity.id
_entity.type
_entity.pdbx_description
1 polymer ?
#
loop_
_entity_poly.entity_id
_entity_poly.type
_entity_poly.pdbx_seq_one_letter_code
_entity_poly.pdbx_strand_id
1 'polypeptide(L)'
;MKKLVLTMALATTVLAASAATNPFFDYKNWKTPHGTYPFNEIHAEHYMPAFEEAMKRGLQEIDDIVNNPAAPTFTNTIEAYEKSGEMLSIVAGCFYNLTNSETNDTLQQIEMELSPKMSEYSSNILLNEGLFQRIKVVYDQRAKLKLNKAQVKLLEDIYDGFANNGANLSPEDKEVYRELSAKLSKLTLQYGQNVLKATNAWTMLITDEALLAGLNEDTKAMLRGNAEKKELDGWLLNLKPTTTIPVMQDLDNRDIRRELYMANVGKCIGGEFDNTAIIVEIVNTRLALANLFGKNNYAEKALYKRMAETPENVYKLLDQLRDAYMPTAREEVRELEEYAHAHGLYAAHLQPWDWSYYSKKLKQEKYAISDDDLRPYFELESVKKGVFGLAERLYGLKFKENKKIQVYNPEVTAYEVYDEKGKFLAVYYADFHPRDGKRGGAWMNDFQPQYMVGKKDHRPHIVNVMNFTRPTADKPALFTYDEVRTFLHEFGHALHGMLTRCQYASQSGTNVPRDFVELPSQFNENFIDEKEFLDTFAKHYETGEALPQELLDKMHASQTYHAAYACARQLSFGYLDMAWHTLDKPFEVNETIGTVESVVRFSDAAMEQVQVLPTVPGTQMCTAFTHIFSGGYAAGYYSYKWSELLDADAFSVFKEAKAKSGTIFDKKAAKRFRENILEKGGTEKAMDLYKRFRGGEPTINALLERDGIKAQEIK
;
A
#
# COMPACT_ATOMS: atom_id res chain seq x y z
N MET A 1 -34.22 7.45 -45.64
CA MET A 1 -33.70 8.74 -45.16
C MET A 1 -34.46 9.31 -43.93
N LYS A 2 -35.82 9.34 -43.91
CA LYS A 2 -36.55 9.89 -42.71
C LYS A 2 -36.36 9.11 -41.41
N LYS A 3 -36.18 7.78 -41.43
CA LYS A 3 -35.92 6.97 -40.20
C LYS A 3 -34.49 7.14 -39.64
N LEU A 4 -33.50 7.42 -40.49
CA LEU A 4 -32.11 7.63 -40.06
C LEU A 4 -31.94 9.02 -39.38
N VAL A 5 -32.66 10.02 -39.85
CA VAL A 5 -32.66 11.36 -39.28
C VAL A 5 -33.34 11.40 -37.90
N LEU A 6 -34.42 10.57 -37.74
CA LEU A 6 -35.12 10.48 -36.44
C LEU A 6 -34.28 9.75 -35.38
N THR A 7 -33.48 8.75 -35.76
CA THR A 7 -32.59 8.04 -34.82
C THR A 7 -31.40 8.90 -34.40
N MET A 8 -30.83 9.68 -35.33
CA MET A 8 -29.79 10.65 -34.96
C MET A 8 -30.30 11.80 -34.11
N ALA A 9 -31.52 12.30 -34.36
CA ALA A 9 -32.10 13.36 -33.53
C ALA A 9 -32.47 12.87 -32.12
N LEU A 10 -32.91 11.57 -31.97
CA LEU A 10 -33.13 10.98 -30.65
C LEU A 10 -31.80 10.74 -29.90
N ALA A 11 -30.74 10.28 -30.57
CA ALA A 11 -29.43 10.06 -29.95
C ALA A 11 -28.81 11.39 -29.48
N THR A 12 -28.92 12.46 -30.28
CA THR A 12 -28.43 13.79 -29.91
C THR A 12 -29.27 14.44 -28.79
N THR A 13 -30.57 14.20 -28.72
CA THR A 13 -31.41 14.71 -27.61
C THR A 13 -31.18 13.94 -26.32
N VAL A 14 -30.93 12.63 -26.36
CA VAL A 14 -30.58 11.85 -25.15
C VAL A 14 -29.20 12.24 -24.62
N LEU A 15 -28.19 12.45 -25.49
CA LEU A 15 -26.87 12.95 -25.09
C LEU A 15 -26.96 14.39 -24.52
N ALA A 16 -27.75 15.27 -25.12
CA ALA A 16 -27.93 16.62 -24.62
C ALA A 16 -28.75 16.67 -23.31
N ALA A 17 -29.72 15.77 -23.11
CA ALA A 17 -30.49 15.67 -21.88
C ALA A 17 -29.65 15.08 -20.73
N SER A 18 -28.77 14.09 -21.00
CA SER A 18 -27.86 13.54 -19.97
C SER A 18 -26.77 14.54 -19.57
N ALA A 19 -26.25 15.34 -20.50
CA ALA A 19 -25.29 16.40 -20.21
C ALA A 19 -25.88 17.53 -19.34
N ALA A 20 -27.17 17.85 -19.52
CA ALA A 20 -27.85 18.89 -18.74
C ALA A 20 -28.15 18.50 -17.27
N THR A 21 -28.08 17.21 -16.95
CA THR A 21 -28.38 16.65 -15.61
C THR A 21 -27.17 16.03 -14.91
N ASN A 22 -25.97 16.04 -15.51
CA ASN A 22 -24.78 15.41 -14.94
C ASN A 22 -24.34 16.14 -13.65
N PRO A 23 -24.39 15.49 -12.48
CA PRO A 23 -24.09 16.13 -11.19
C PRO A 23 -22.68 16.73 -11.11
N PHE A 24 -21.69 16.16 -11.82
CA PHE A 24 -20.33 16.66 -11.83
C PHE A 24 -20.17 18.04 -12.46
N PHE A 25 -21.09 18.45 -13.36
CA PHE A 25 -21.00 19.78 -13.96
C PHE A 25 -21.40 20.89 -13.00
N ASP A 26 -22.14 20.57 -11.94
CA ASP A 26 -22.58 21.51 -10.90
C ASP A 26 -21.96 21.20 -9.51
N TYR A 27 -20.78 20.57 -9.48
CA TYR A 27 -20.14 20.11 -8.24
C TYR A 27 -19.98 21.21 -7.18
N LYS A 28 -19.80 22.47 -7.58
CA LYS A 28 -19.64 23.60 -6.65
C LYS A 28 -20.93 23.93 -5.87
N ASN A 29 -22.06 23.45 -6.34
CA ASN A 29 -23.38 23.74 -5.79
C ASN A 29 -24.07 22.54 -5.14
N TRP A 30 -23.39 21.43 -4.93
CA TRP A 30 -23.96 20.27 -4.23
C TRP A 30 -24.54 20.67 -2.88
N LYS A 31 -25.78 20.21 -2.60
CA LYS A 31 -26.52 20.52 -1.36
C LYS A 31 -26.36 19.46 -0.28
N THR A 32 -25.45 18.51 -0.48
CA THR A 32 -25.10 17.48 0.48
C THR A 32 -24.38 18.07 1.71
N PRO A 33 -24.47 17.44 2.88
CA PRO A 33 -23.72 17.88 4.04
C PRO A 33 -22.22 17.96 3.73
N HIS A 34 -21.58 19.06 4.08
CA HIS A 34 -20.14 19.33 3.85
C HIS A 34 -19.68 19.30 2.38
N GLY A 35 -20.61 19.27 1.41
CA GLY A 35 -20.26 19.14 -0.02
C GLY A 35 -19.80 17.72 -0.39
N THR A 36 -20.24 16.70 0.32
CA THR A 36 -19.97 15.29 -0.02
C THR A 36 -20.61 14.89 -1.33
N TYR A 37 -20.14 13.82 -1.95
CA TYR A 37 -20.69 13.34 -3.21
C TYR A 37 -22.17 12.95 -3.08
N PRO A 38 -23.01 13.37 -4.03
CA PRO A 38 -24.41 12.94 -4.10
C PRO A 38 -24.50 11.55 -4.74
N PHE A 39 -24.03 10.50 -4.06
CA PHE A 39 -23.90 9.15 -4.60
C PHE A 39 -25.20 8.59 -5.20
N ASN A 40 -26.37 9.00 -4.66
CA ASN A 40 -27.67 8.57 -5.18
C ASN A 40 -28.03 9.19 -6.55
N GLU A 41 -27.30 10.23 -6.97
CA GLU A 41 -27.53 10.96 -8.22
C GLU A 41 -26.43 10.67 -9.25
N ILE A 42 -25.29 10.07 -8.82
CA ILE A 42 -24.16 9.74 -9.70
C ILE A 42 -24.34 8.32 -10.24
N HIS A 43 -24.35 8.19 -11.57
CA HIS A 43 -24.51 6.92 -12.27
C HIS A 43 -23.37 6.73 -13.29
N ALA A 44 -23.20 5.50 -13.79
CA ALA A 44 -22.10 5.15 -14.67
C ALA A 44 -22.00 6.01 -15.94
N GLU A 45 -23.16 6.38 -16.52
CA GLU A 45 -23.24 7.22 -17.73
C GLU A 45 -22.74 8.66 -17.51
N HIS A 46 -22.58 9.12 -16.26
CA HIS A 46 -22.10 10.45 -15.95
C HIS A 46 -20.56 10.57 -16.07
N TYR A 47 -19.80 9.46 -15.90
CA TYR A 47 -18.35 9.53 -15.77
C TYR A 47 -17.63 9.95 -17.05
N MET A 48 -17.85 9.27 -18.18
CA MET A 48 -17.13 9.60 -19.43
C MET A 48 -17.34 11.06 -19.87
N PRO A 49 -18.59 11.58 -19.95
CA PRO A 49 -18.80 13.01 -20.28
C PRO A 49 -18.15 13.95 -19.26
N ALA A 50 -18.16 13.61 -17.96
CA ALA A 50 -17.53 14.42 -16.94
C ALA A 50 -16.01 14.44 -17.04
N PHE A 51 -15.36 13.30 -17.31
CA PHE A 51 -13.93 13.22 -17.56
C PHE A 51 -13.51 14.01 -18.80
N GLU A 52 -14.23 13.86 -19.91
CA GLU A 52 -13.93 14.57 -21.15
C GLU A 52 -14.01 16.10 -20.97
N GLU A 53 -15.07 16.60 -20.33
CA GLU A 53 -15.19 18.01 -20.02
C GLU A 53 -14.14 18.48 -18.99
N ALA A 54 -13.84 17.67 -17.98
CA ALA A 54 -12.85 18.00 -16.97
C ALA A 54 -11.43 18.08 -17.55
N MET A 55 -11.04 17.15 -18.42
CA MET A 55 -9.76 17.18 -19.13
C MET A 55 -9.67 18.41 -20.05
N LYS A 56 -10.75 18.70 -20.79
CA LYS A 56 -10.81 19.89 -21.66
C LYS A 56 -10.62 21.18 -20.85
N ARG A 57 -11.32 21.34 -19.73
CA ARG A 57 -11.17 22.50 -18.84
C ARG A 57 -9.77 22.59 -18.26
N GLY A 58 -9.23 21.46 -17.79
CA GLY A 58 -7.87 21.41 -17.26
C GLY A 58 -6.82 21.83 -18.27
N LEU A 59 -6.90 21.40 -19.53
CA LEU A 59 -6.00 21.87 -20.60
C LEU A 59 -6.17 23.36 -20.88
N GLN A 60 -7.40 23.90 -20.87
CA GLN A 60 -7.63 25.32 -21.03
C GLN A 60 -7.00 26.13 -19.87
N GLU A 61 -7.12 25.65 -18.63
CA GLU A 61 -6.47 26.27 -17.46
C GLU A 61 -4.93 26.27 -17.59
N ILE A 62 -4.34 25.23 -18.16
CA ILE A 62 -2.91 25.17 -18.50
C ILE A 62 -2.57 26.20 -19.57
N ASP A 63 -3.37 26.28 -20.64
CA ASP A 63 -3.17 27.28 -21.72
C ASP A 63 -3.27 28.70 -21.18
N ASP A 64 -4.17 28.98 -20.26
CA ASP A 64 -4.32 30.30 -19.62
C ASP A 64 -3.06 30.65 -18.78
N ILE A 65 -2.43 29.68 -18.13
CA ILE A 65 -1.16 29.86 -17.43
C ILE A 65 -0.05 30.15 -18.43
N VAL A 66 0.08 29.36 -19.50
CA VAL A 66 1.12 29.48 -20.53
C VAL A 66 1.05 30.81 -21.24
N ASN A 67 -0.15 31.23 -21.65
CA ASN A 67 -0.41 32.46 -22.42
C ASN A 67 -0.56 33.70 -21.55
N ASN A 68 -0.37 33.62 -20.24
CA ASN A 68 -0.44 34.78 -19.35
C ASN A 68 0.65 35.81 -19.73
N PRO A 69 0.30 37.06 -20.13
CA PRO A 69 1.27 38.06 -20.58
C PRO A 69 2.15 38.62 -19.45
N ALA A 70 1.75 38.42 -18.19
CA ALA A 70 2.54 38.82 -17.03
C ALA A 70 3.76 37.90 -16.82
N ALA A 71 4.85 38.48 -16.32
CA ALA A 71 6.03 37.71 -15.95
C ALA A 71 5.66 36.58 -14.98
N PRO A 72 6.30 35.39 -15.07
CA PRO A 72 6.03 34.29 -14.19
C PRO A 72 6.31 34.63 -12.72
N THR A 73 5.34 34.35 -11.87
CA THR A 73 5.42 34.50 -10.41
C THR A 73 4.97 33.21 -9.72
N PHE A 74 5.25 33.09 -8.43
CA PHE A 74 4.75 31.97 -7.65
C PHE A 74 3.22 31.84 -7.76
N THR A 75 2.49 32.95 -7.66
CA THR A 75 1.02 32.94 -7.69
C THR A 75 0.44 32.67 -9.08
N ASN A 76 0.95 33.32 -10.14
CA ASN A 76 0.35 33.17 -11.48
C ASN A 76 0.87 31.96 -12.27
N THR A 77 1.79 31.18 -11.69
CA THR A 77 2.36 29.99 -12.33
C THR A 77 2.24 28.77 -11.41
N ILE A 78 2.82 28.79 -10.21
CA ILE A 78 2.87 27.63 -9.32
C ILE A 78 1.53 27.38 -8.63
N GLU A 79 0.96 28.41 -7.97
CA GLU A 79 -0.38 28.28 -7.37
C GLU A 79 -1.49 28.14 -8.41
N ALA A 80 -1.32 28.72 -9.60
CA ALA A 80 -2.26 28.54 -10.70
C ALA A 80 -2.25 27.08 -11.19
N TYR A 81 -1.07 26.49 -11.36
CA TYR A 81 -0.92 25.06 -11.71
C TYR A 81 -1.47 24.14 -10.63
N GLU A 82 -1.15 24.38 -9.35
CA GLU A 82 -1.68 23.61 -8.22
C GLU A 82 -3.22 23.58 -8.15
N LYS A 83 -3.87 24.65 -8.61
CA LYS A 83 -5.34 24.77 -8.64
C LYS A 83 -5.97 24.27 -9.93
N SER A 84 -5.18 24.00 -10.96
CA SER A 84 -5.71 23.53 -12.24
C SER A 84 -6.22 22.09 -12.11
N GLY A 85 -7.21 21.73 -12.93
CA GLY A 85 -7.78 20.40 -12.94
C GLY A 85 -8.68 20.07 -11.74
N GLU A 86 -9.23 21.06 -11.02
CA GLU A 86 -10.11 20.82 -9.86
C GLU A 86 -11.28 19.90 -10.22
N MET A 87 -11.94 20.13 -11.36
CA MET A 87 -13.04 19.27 -11.78
C MET A 87 -12.58 17.84 -12.05
N LEU A 88 -11.40 17.67 -12.67
CA LEU A 88 -10.85 16.34 -12.93
C LEU A 88 -10.54 15.60 -11.63
N SER A 89 -9.98 16.28 -10.63
CA SER A 89 -9.72 15.71 -9.31
C SER A 89 -11.00 15.22 -8.63
N ILE A 90 -12.11 15.97 -8.76
CA ILE A 90 -13.40 15.58 -8.20
C ILE A 90 -13.98 14.37 -8.93
N VAL A 91 -14.00 14.36 -10.26
CA VAL A 91 -14.52 13.21 -11.02
C VAL A 91 -13.68 11.96 -10.76
N ALA A 92 -12.35 12.10 -10.81
CA ALA A 92 -11.39 11.01 -10.56
C ALA A 92 -11.49 10.49 -9.11
N GLY A 93 -11.60 11.37 -8.13
CA GLY A 93 -11.76 11.01 -6.72
C GLY A 93 -13.00 10.13 -6.47
N CYS A 94 -14.13 10.42 -7.13
CA CYS A 94 -15.29 9.54 -7.09
C CYS A 94 -15.05 8.22 -7.84
N PHE A 95 -14.65 8.31 -9.10
CA PHE A 95 -14.55 7.18 -10.01
C PHE A 95 -13.57 6.11 -9.52
N TYR A 96 -12.32 6.50 -9.24
CA TYR A 96 -11.29 5.54 -8.83
C TYR A 96 -11.50 4.97 -7.42
N ASN A 97 -12.20 5.66 -6.53
CA ASN A 97 -12.64 5.05 -5.29
C ASN A 97 -13.67 3.95 -5.55
N LEU A 98 -14.65 4.19 -6.44
CA LEU A 98 -15.70 3.22 -6.73
C LEU A 98 -15.22 2.05 -7.60
N THR A 99 -14.28 2.25 -8.53
CA THR A 99 -13.69 1.12 -9.30
C THR A 99 -12.92 0.14 -8.42
N ASN A 100 -12.50 0.55 -7.21
CA ASN A 100 -11.85 -0.34 -6.25
C ASN A 100 -12.79 -0.90 -5.19
N SER A 101 -13.85 -0.15 -4.79
CA SER A 101 -14.71 -0.54 -3.66
C SER A 101 -16.13 -0.98 -4.06
N GLU A 102 -16.60 -0.65 -5.27
CA GLU A 102 -17.96 -0.92 -5.74
C GLU A 102 -17.98 -1.14 -7.27
N THR A 103 -16.99 -1.86 -7.81
CA THR A 103 -16.84 -2.04 -9.27
C THR A 103 -17.92 -2.95 -9.85
N ASN A 104 -18.12 -2.78 -11.15
CA ASN A 104 -18.93 -3.64 -12.01
C ASN A 104 -18.40 -3.58 -13.45
N ASP A 105 -18.91 -4.42 -14.33
CA ASP A 105 -18.46 -4.53 -15.74
C ASP A 105 -18.49 -3.18 -16.46
N THR A 106 -19.50 -2.35 -16.20
CA THR A 106 -19.64 -1.03 -16.82
C THR A 106 -18.54 -0.08 -16.37
N LEU A 107 -18.24 -0.01 -15.07
CA LEU A 107 -17.17 0.83 -14.54
C LEU A 107 -15.80 0.36 -15.03
N GLN A 108 -15.57 -0.96 -15.10
CA GLN A 108 -14.34 -1.53 -15.65
C GLN A 108 -14.15 -1.20 -17.14
N GLN A 109 -15.22 -1.24 -17.93
CA GLN A 109 -15.16 -0.84 -19.33
C GLN A 109 -14.82 0.65 -19.47
N ILE A 110 -15.45 1.52 -18.67
CA ILE A 110 -15.14 2.96 -18.64
C ILE A 110 -13.66 3.18 -18.27
N GLU A 111 -13.16 2.46 -17.27
CA GLU A 111 -11.74 2.57 -16.85
C GLU A 111 -10.77 2.20 -17.97
N MET A 112 -11.07 1.12 -18.74
CA MET A 112 -10.27 0.73 -19.90
C MET A 112 -10.26 1.80 -21.02
N GLU A 113 -11.42 2.40 -21.29
CA GLU A 113 -11.54 3.46 -22.31
C GLU A 113 -10.91 4.78 -21.86
N LEU A 114 -10.93 5.07 -20.55
CA LEU A 114 -10.42 6.29 -19.95
C LEU A 114 -8.89 6.29 -19.84
N SER A 115 -8.28 5.14 -19.55
CA SER A 115 -6.85 5.00 -19.26
C SER A 115 -5.94 5.64 -20.33
N PRO A 116 -6.11 5.37 -21.64
CA PRO A 116 -5.29 6.03 -22.67
C PRO A 116 -5.53 7.54 -22.76
N LYS A 117 -6.77 8.01 -22.57
CA LYS A 117 -7.11 9.45 -22.59
C LYS A 117 -6.45 10.19 -21.42
N MET A 118 -6.42 9.59 -20.23
CA MET A 118 -5.75 10.14 -19.05
C MET A 118 -4.23 10.19 -19.23
N SER A 119 -3.64 9.17 -19.85
CA SER A 119 -2.21 9.13 -20.18
C SER A 119 -1.84 10.25 -21.16
N GLU A 120 -2.63 10.45 -22.21
CA GLU A 120 -2.45 11.53 -23.17
C GLU A 120 -2.58 12.91 -22.50
N TYR A 121 -3.63 13.12 -21.70
CA TYR A 121 -3.85 14.33 -20.93
C TYR A 121 -2.63 14.67 -20.05
N SER A 122 -2.15 13.70 -19.28
CA SER A 122 -0.97 13.88 -18.42
C SER A 122 0.28 14.22 -19.22
N SER A 123 0.52 13.54 -20.35
CA SER A 123 1.66 13.79 -21.23
C SER A 123 1.62 15.18 -21.85
N ASN A 124 0.43 15.64 -22.27
CA ASN A 124 0.24 16.99 -22.83
C ASN A 124 0.60 18.09 -21.83
N ILE A 125 0.39 17.86 -20.53
CA ILE A 125 0.77 18.81 -19.49
C ILE A 125 2.25 18.70 -19.16
N LEU A 126 2.75 17.50 -18.84
CA LEU A 126 4.13 17.30 -18.36
C LEU A 126 5.20 17.63 -19.41
N LEU A 127 4.87 17.50 -20.70
CA LEU A 127 5.77 17.82 -21.79
C LEU A 127 5.50 19.21 -22.40
N ASN A 128 4.61 20.01 -21.81
CA ASN A 128 4.32 21.36 -22.26
C ASN A 128 5.51 22.28 -21.99
N GLU A 129 6.22 22.66 -23.04
CA GLU A 129 7.42 23.48 -22.92
C GLU A 129 7.12 24.88 -22.38
N GLY A 130 6.03 25.54 -22.81
CA GLY A 130 5.65 26.87 -22.35
C GLY A 130 5.38 26.89 -20.85
N LEU A 131 4.65 25.88 -20.33
CA LEU A 131 4.39 25.73 -18.91
C LEU A 131 5.70 25.50 -18.13
N PHE A 132 6.53 24.57 -18.60
CA PHE A 132 7.78 24.26 -17.92
C PHE A 132 8.73 25.47 -17.88
N GLN A 133 8.84 26.25 -18.92
CA GLN A 133 9.67 27.48 -18.93
C GLN A 133 9.17 28.48 -17.88
N ARG A 134 7.86 28.65 -17.71
CA ARG A 134 7.30 29.51 -16.66
C ARG A 134 7.62 29.01 -15.27
N ILE A 135 7.48 27.69 -15.04
CA ILE A 135 7.83 27.04 -13.76
C ILE A 135 9.32 27.24 -13.47
N LYS A 136 10.19 27.01 -14.46
CA LYS A 136 11.63 27.15 -14.33
C LYS A 136 12.06 28.58 -13.96
N VAL A 137 11.45 29.61 -14.57
CA VAL A 137 11.73 31.02 -14.24
C VAL A 137 11.45 31.29 -12.75
N VAL A 138 10.34 30.76 -12.21
CA VAL A 138 10.02 30.92 -10.78
C VAL A 138 11.00 30.13 -9.91
N TYR A 139 11.32 28.90 -10.32
CA TYR A 139 12.25 28.03 -9.60
C TYR A 139 13.67 28.62 -9.50
N ASP A 140 14.20 29.16 -10.59
CA ASP A 140 15.55 29.76 -10.64
C ASP A 140 15.66 30.98 -9.71
N GLN A 141 14.54 31.66 -9.45
CA GLN A 141 14.47 32.82 -8.57
C GLN A 141 14.12 32.48 -7.10
N ARG A 142 13.86 31.19 -6.76
CA ARG A 142 13.31 30.76 -5.47
C ARG A 142 14.04 31.33 -4.25
N ALA A 143 15.37 31.44 -4.30
CA ALA A 143 16.16 31.99 -3.21
C ALA A 143 15.90 33.50 -2.94
N LYS A 144 15.33 34.23 -3.92
CA LYS A 144 14.98 35.67 -3.82
C LYS A 144 13.51 35.86 -3.42
N LEU A 145 12.69 34.84 -3.53
CA LEU A 145 11.27 34.90 -3.20
C LEU A 145 11.06 34.74 -1.69
N LYS A 146 10.13 35.51 -1.11
CA LYS A 146 9.76 35.41 0.30
C LYS A 146 8.72 34.30 0.49
N LEU A 147 9.09 33.06 0.21
CA LEU A 147 8.23 31.88 0.35
C LEU A 147 8.38 31.26 1.73
N ASN A 148 7.27 30.75 2.28
CA ASN A 148 7.32 29.88 3.44
C ASN A 148 7.77 28.44 3.05
N LYS A 149 8.05 27.58 4.04
CA LYS A 149 8.55 26.23 3.79
C LYS A 149 7.64 25.39 2.88
N ALA A 150 6.32 25.42 3.09
CA ALA A 150 5.36 24.70 2.26
C ALA A 150 5.35 25.20 0.81
N GLN A 151 5.48 26.52 0.61
CA GLN A 151 5.58 27.11 -0.73
C GLN A 151 6.88 26.76 -1.43
N VAL A 152 8.01 26.77 -0.71
CA VAL A 152 9.29 26.30 -1.26
C VAL A 152 9.19 24.86 -1.69
N LYS A 153 8.67 24.00 -0.82
CA LYS A 153 8.48 22.57 -1.09
C LYS A 153 7.56 22.33 -2.28
N LEU A 154 6.43 23.04 -2.37
CA LEU A 154 5.52 22.97 -3.53
C LEU A 154 6.24 23.30 -4.84
N LEU A 155 6.98 24.42 -4.86
CA LEU A 155 7.74 24.85 -6.02
C LEU A 155 8.78 23.81 -6.46
N GLU A 156 9.54 23.27 -5.49
CA GLU A 156 10.53 22.22 -5.75
C GLU A 156 9.88 20.93 -6.24
N ASP A 157 8.74 20.53 -5.65
CA ASP A 157 8.04 19.31 -6.06
C ASP A 157 7.45 19.41 -7.47
N ILE A 158 6.87 20.57 -7.81
CA ILE A 158 6.34 20.80 -9.16
C ILE A 158 7.49 20.82 -10.17
N TYR A 159 8.54 21.60 -9.93
CA TYR A 159 9.69 21.67 -10.84
C TYR A 159 10.31 20.29 -11.08
N ASP A 160 10.57 19.55 -10.01
CA ASP A 160 11.13 18.21 -10.09
C ASP A 160 10.18 17.21 -10.75
N GLY A 161 8.88 17.35 -10.52
CA GLY A 161 7.86 16.55 -11.21
C GLY A 161 7.98 16.69 -12.73
N PHE A 162 8.10 17.89 -13.24
CA PHE A 162 8.32 18.12 -14.68
C PHE A 162 9.71 17.65 -15.13
N ALA A 163 10.76 18.02 -14.42
CA ALA A 163 12.13 17.68 -14.77
C ALA A 163 12.36 16.15 -14.85
N ASN A 164 11.86 15.40 -13.87
CA ASN A 164 11.99 13.93 -13.82
C ASN A 164 11.09 13.19 -14.83
N ASN A 165 10.14 13.88 -15.46
CA ASN A 165 9.32 13.37 -16.55
C ASN A 165 9.75 13.92 -17.93
N GLY A 166 10.99 14.37 -18.04
CA GLY A 166 11.63 14.66 -19.32
C GLY A 166 11.52 16.12 -19.80
N ALA A 167 10.92 17.02 -19.02
CA ALA A 167 10.76 18.42 -19.45
C ALA A 167 12.11 19.14 -19.67
N ASN A 168 13.15 18.77 -18.93
CA ASN A 168 14.51 19.33 -19.02
C ASN A 168 15.40 18.70 -20.11
N LEU A 169 14.95 17.63 -20.75
CA LEU A 169 15.72 16.92 -21.75
C LEU A 169 15.80 17.71 -23.07
N SER A 170 16.84 17.45 -23.86
CA SER A 170 16.92 17.92 -25.25
C SER A 170 15.78 17.34 -26.08
N PRO A 171 15.42 17.93 -27.23
CA PRO A 171 14.41 17.33 -28.11
C PRO A 171 14.73 15.89 -28.51
N GLU A 172 16.00 15.58 -28.76
CA GLU A 172 16.50 14.25 -29.09
C GLU A 172 16.33 13.30 -27.92
N ASP A 173 16.73 13.72 -26.71
CA ASP A 173 16.60 12.91 -25.50
C ASP A 173 15.14 12.70 -25.08
N LYS A 174 14.25 13.66 -25.37
CA LYS A 174 12.81 13.48 -25.15
C LYS A 174 12.23 12.34 -25.99
N GLU A 175 12.71 12.17 -27.23
CA GLU A 175 12.27 11.05 -28.08
C GLU A 175 12.78 9.71 -27.49
N VAL A 176 14.07 9.64 -27.12
CA VAL A 176 14.64 8.48 -26.44
C VAL A 176 13.87 8.14 -25.14
N TYR A 177 13.51 9.16 -24.37
CA TYR A 177 12.70 9.00 -23.16
C TYR A 177 11.33 8.37 -23.45
N ARG A 178 10.64 8.84 -24.51
CA ARG A 178 9.34 8.29 -24.92
C ARG A 178 9.45 6.81 -25.31
N GLU A 179 10.46 6.48 -26.13
CA GLU A 179 10.71 5.10 -26.58
C GLU A 179 11.00 4.16 -25.39
N LEU A 180 11.93 4.56 -24.50
CA LEU A 180 12.28 3.78 -23.32
C LEU A 180 11.10 3.62 -22.35
N SER A 181 10.32 4.67 -22.16
CA SER A 181 9.14 4.65 -21.27
C SER A 181 8.04 3.76 -21.83
N ALA A 182 7.78 3.82 -23.14
CA ALA A 182 6.82 2.93 -23.80
C ALA A 182 7.28 1.46 -23.75
N LYS A 183 8.58 1.22 -24.00
CA LYS A 183 9.19 -0.12 -23.87
C LYS A 183 9.01 -0.65 -22.45
N LEU A 184 9.37 0.13 -21.44
CA LEU A 184 9.27 -0.27 -20.02
C LEU A 184 7.82 -0.59 -19.64
N SER A 185 6.86 0.25 -20.04
CA SER A 185 5.43 0.03 -19.77
C SER A 185 4.94 -1.30 -20.35
N LYS A 186 5.33 -1.61 -21.60
CA LYS A 186 4.99 -2.90 -22.24
C LYS A 186 5.61 -4.08 -21.51
N LEU A 187 6.88 -3.99 -21.13
CA LEU A 187 7.60 -5.07 -20.45
C LEU A 187 7.03 -5.35 -19.06
N THR A 188 6.75 -4.31 -18.27
CA THR A 188 6.18 -4.44 -16.92
C THR A 188 4.76 -5.03 -16.96
N LEU A 189 3.96 -4.65 -17.96
CA LEU A 189 2.64 -5.25 -18.18
C LEU A 189 2.76 -6.73 -18.56
N GLN A 190 3.64 -7.07 -19.51
CA GLN A 190 3.91 -8.45 -19.93
C GLN A 190 4.36 -9.33 -18.76
N TYR A 191 5.28 -8.82 -17.94
CA TYR A 191 5.74 -9.50 -16.74
C TYR A 191 4.58 -9.85 -15.80
N GLY A 192 3.74 -8.87 -15.47
CA GLY A 192 2.59 -9.09 -14.60
C GLY A 192 1.56 -10.08 -15.18
N GLN A 193 1.29 -9.99 -16.49
CA GLN A 193 0.41 -10.92 -17.20
C GLN A 193 0.95 -12.35 -17.19
N ASN A 194 2.25 -12.54 -17.36
CA ASN A 194 2.87 -13.87 -17.28
C ASN A 194 2.71 -14.47 -15.89
N VAL A 195 2.94 -13.70 -14.81
CA VAL A 195 2.71 -14.16 -13.43
C VAL A 195 1.26 -14.58 -13.21
N LEU A 196 0.31 -13.79 -13.70
CA LEU A 196 -1.12 -14.11 -13.58
C LEU A 196 -1.49 -15.38 -14.33
N LYS A 197 -1.04 -15.50 -15.59
CA LYS A 197 -1.28 -16.68 -16.43
C LYS A 197 -0.66 -17.94 -15.83
N ALA A 198 0.59 -17.88 -15.39
CA ALA A 198 1.27 -19.00 -14.72
C ALA A 198 0.54 -19.42 -13.43
N THR A 199 0.08 -18.44 -12.63
CA THR A 199 -0.70 -18.72 -11.42
C THR A 199 -2.02 -19.44 -11.71
N ASN A 200 -2.69 -19.08 -12.80
CA ASN A 200 -3.98 -19.66 -13.18
C ASN A 200 -3.86 -21.00 -13.94
N ALA A 201 -2.72 -21.23 -14.60
CA ALA A 201 -2.51 -22.41 -15.42
C ALA A 201 -2.25 -23.68 -14.60
N TRP A 202 -1.55 -23.54 -13.46
CA TRP A 202 -1.19 -24.70 -12.66
C TRP A 202 -2.35 -25.13 -11.73
N THR A 203 -2.62 -26.43 -11.74
CA THR A 203 -3.57 -27.06 -10.80
C THR A 203 -3.15 -28.50 -10.52
N MET A 204 -3.48 -28.99 -9.32
CA MET A 204 -3.31 -30.36 -8.92
C MET A 204 -4.63 -30.93 -8.39
N LEU A 205 -5.14 -31.98 -9.03
CA LEU A 205 -6.36 -32.67 -8.59
C LEU A 205 -5.99 -33.79 -7.61
N ILE A 206 -6.58 -33.79 -6.44
CA ILE A 206 -6.52 -34.85 -5.44
C ILE A 206 -7.85 -35.61 -5.48
N THR A 207 -7.82 -36.94 -5.66
CA THR A 207 -9.01 -37.78 -5.72
C THR A 207 -9.13 -38.70 -4.50
N ASP A 208 -8.07 -38.84 -3.71
CA ASP A 208 -8.06 -39.61 -2.46
C ASP A 208 -8.09 -38.66 -1.26
N GLU A 209 -9.18 -38.66 -0.51
CA GLU A 209 -9.35 -37.80 0.67
C GLU A 209 -8.30 -38.08 1.77
N ALA A 210 -7.76 -39.30 1.86
CA ALA A 210 -6.72 -39.61 2.82
C ALA A 210 -5.46 -38.75 2.65
N LEU A 211 -5.19 -38.27 1.44
CA LEU A 211 -4.06 -37.37 1.15
C LEU A 211 -4.28 -35.93 1.67
N LEU A 212 -5.48 -35.60 2.10
CA LEU A 212 -5.85 -34.29 2.67
C LEU A 212 -5.80 -34.26 4.21
N ALA A 213 -5.23 -35.30 4.83
CA ALA A 213 -5.05 -35.33 6.29
C ALA A 213 -4.34 -34.03 6.78
N GLY A 214 -4.83 -33.53 7.92
CA GLY A 214 -4.37 -32.24 8.49
C GLY A 214 -5.19 -31.02 8.09
N LEU A 215 -5.85 -31.02 6.93
CA LEU A 215 -6.70 -29.90 6.52
C LEU A 215 -8.04 -29.93 7.27
N ASN A 216 -8.51 -28.75 7.68
CA ASN A 216 -9.85 -28.58 8.24
C ASN A 216 -10.94 -28.69 7.15
N GLU A 217 -12.19 -28.88 7.57
CA GLU A 217 -13.33 -29.09 6.67
C GLU A 217 -13.62 -27.89 5.77
N ASP A 218 -13.39 -26.65 6.24
CA ASP A 218 -13.59 -25.44 5.43
C ASP A 218 -12.59 -25.37 4.27
N THR A 219 -11.34 -25.72 4.52
CA THR A 219 -10.31 -25.82 3.48
C THR A 219 -10.64 -26.92 2.48
N LYS A 220 -11.04 -28.10 2.94
CA LYS A 220 -11.49 -29.19 2.04
C LYS A 220 -12.69 -28.78 1.20
N ALA A 221 -13.69 -28.12 1.79
CA ALA A 221 -14.85 -27.63 1.07
C ALA A 221 -14.47 -26.59 0.00
N MET A 222 -13.55 -25.68 0.29
CA MET A 222 -13.02 -24.71 -0.67
C MET A 222 -12.29 -25.40 -1.82
N LEU A 223 -11.44 -26.41 -1.54
CA LEU A 223 -10.74 -27.17 -2.58
C LEU A 223 -11.72 -28.00 -3.45
N ARG A 224 -12.77 -28.55 -2.86
CA ARG A 224 -13.84 -29.22 -3.58
C ARG A 224 -14.58 -28.24 -4.50
N GLY A 225 -14.96 -27.06 -4.01
CA GLY A 225 -15.56 -26.03 -4.81
C GLY A 225 -14.67 -25.54 -5.98
N ASN A 226 -13.34 -25.56 -5.81
CA ASN A 226 -12.42 -25.29 -6.93
C ASN A 226 -12.48 -26.39 -8.02
N ALA A 227 -12.62 -27.66 -7.63
CA ALA A 227 -12.76 -28.78 -8.55
C ALA A 227 -14.11 -28.73 -9.30
N GLU A 228 -15.21 -28.51 -8.57
CA GLU A 228 -16.56 -28.41 -9.12
C GLU A 228 -16.69 -27.32 -10.18
N LYS A 229 -16.07 -26.15 -9.98
CA LYS A 229 -16.01 -25.06 -10.98
C LYS A 229 -15.35 -25.46 -12.30
N LYS A 230 -14.55 -26.54 -12.29
CA LYS A 230 -13.90 -27.11 -13.48
C LYS A 230 -14.49 -28.46 -13.89
N GLU A 231 -15.66 -28.81 -13.36
CA GLU A 231 -16.35 -30.08 -13.64
C GLU A 231 -15.49 -31.32 -13.33
N LEU A 232 -14.65 -31.24 -12.26
CA LEU A 232 -13.78 -32.31 -11.81
C LEU A 232 -14.32 -32.91 -10.50
N ASP A 233 -14.15 -34.22 -10.32
CA ASP A 233 -14.47 -34.91 -9.05
C ASP A 233 -13.21 -35.02 -8.19
N GLY A 234 -13.27 -34.47 -6.98
CA GLY A 234 -12.15 -34.43 -6.04
C GLY A 234 -11.90 -33.03 -5.44
N TRP A 235 -10.65 -32.76 -5.12
CA TRP A 235 -10.17 -31.52 -4.49
C TRP A 235 -9.08 -30.90 -5.36
N LEU A 236 -9.30 -29.67 -5.81
CA LEU A 236 -8.38 -29.00 -6.74
C LEU A 236 -7.54 -27.93 -6.02
N LEU A 237 -6.23 -28.20 -5.94
CA LEU A 237 -5.23 -27.20 -5.54
C LEU A 237 -4.91 -26.26 -6.68
N ASN A 238 -4.61 -24.99 -6.37
CA ASN A 238 -4.13 -23.98 -7.29
C ASN A 238 -3.09 -23.07 -6.59
N LEU A 239 -2.49 -22.13 -7.32
CA LEU A 239 -1.46 -21.25 -6.77
C LEU A 239 -2.00 -19.95 -6.16
N LYS A 240 -3.29 -19.86 -5.86
CA LYS A 240 -3.85 -18.70 -5.16
C LYS A 240 -3.53 -18.77 -3.65
N PRO A 241 -3.29 -17.63 -3.00
CA PRO A 241 -3.00 -17.60 -1.55
C PRO A 241 -4.03 -18.32 -0.70
N THR A 242 -5.32 -18.24 -1.05
CA THR A 242 -6.40 -18.97 -0.38
C THR A 242 -6.22 -20.49 -0.37
N THR A 243 -5.52 -21.04 -1.34
CA THR A 243 -5.14 -22.47 -1.40
C THR A 243 -3.76 -22.70 -0.80
N THR A 244 -2.75 -21.93 -1.21
CA THR A 244 -1.35 -22.20 -0.86
C THR A 244 -1.07 -22.02 0.63
N ILE A 245 -1.66 -21.02 1.28
CA ILE A 245 -1.43 -20.76 2.71
C ILE A 245 -1.92 -21.92 3.59
N PRO A 246 -3.20 -22.28 3.59
CA PRO A 246 -3.67 -23.36 4.47
C PRO A 246 -3.06 -24.72 4.12
N VAL A 247 -2.84 -25.03 2.84
CA VAL A 247 -2.20 -26.28 2.44
C VAL A 247 -0.76 -26.38 2.95
N MET A 248 0.02 -25.30 2.84
CA MET A 248 1.41 -25.28 3.35
C MET A 248 1.50 -25.31 4.87
N GLN A 249 0.47 -24.85 5.57
CA GLN A 249 0.44 -24.82 7.04
C GLN A 249 -0.10 -26.11 7.68
N ASP A 250 -1.09 -26.73 7.05
CA ASP A 250 -1.92 -27.74 7.70
C ASP A 250 -1.85 -29.13 7.06
N LEU A 251 -1.53 -29.22 5.76
CA LEU A 251 -1.53 -30.51 5.06
C LEU A 251 -0.41 -31.41 5.57
N ASP A 252 -0.71 -32.60 6.07
CA ASP A 252 0.28 -33.56 6.59
C ASP A 252 1.17 -34.14 5.47
N ASN A 253 0.64 -34.27 4.25
CA ASN A 253 1.37 -34.85 3.11
C ASN A 253 2.51 -33.93 2.61
N ARG A 254 3.73 -34.28 2.97
CA ARG A 254 4.95 -33.50 2.65
C ARG A 254 5.21 -33.39 1.15
N ASP A 255 4.94 -34.46 0.37
CA ASP A 255 5.22 -34.47 -1.07
C ASP A 255 4.29 -33.51 -1.82
N ILE A 256 3.02 -33.43 -1.43
CA ILE A 256 2.07 -32.45 -1.97
C ILE A 256 2.50 -31.02 -1.60
N ARG A 257 2.92 -30.77 -0.34
CA ARG A 257 3.48 -29.45 0.03
C ARG A 257 4.69 -29.09 -0.81
N ARG A 258 5.61 -30.04 -1.05
CA ARG A 258 6.79 -29.83 -1.91
C ARG A 258 6.38 -29.48 -3.33
N GLU A 259 5.47 -30.23 -3.94
CA GLU A 259 5.02 -30.00 -5.31
C GLU A 259 4.34 -28.62 -5.45
N LEU A 260 3.48 -28.28 -4.50
CA LEU A 260 2.83 -26.96 -4.43
C LEU A 260 3.86 -25.82 -4.27
N TYR A 261 4.86 -26.01 -3.41
CA TYR A 261 5.96 -25.06 -3.23
C TYR A 261 6.75 -24.85 -4.52
N MET A 262 7.18 -25.95 -5.16
CA MET A 262 7.94 -25.92 -6.42
C MET A 262 7.16 -25.19 -7.51
N ALA A 263 5.88 -25.48 -7.66
CA ALA A 263 5.04 -24.82 -8.63
C ALA A 263 4.85 -23.32 -8.32
N ASN A 264 4.68 -22.98 -7.04
CA ASN A 264 4.42 -21.60 -6.63
C ASN A 264 5.67 -20.70 -6.72
N VAL A 265 6.84 -21.18 -6.30
CA VAL A 265 8.08 -20.39 -6.27
C VAL A 265 8.90 -20.55 -7.56
N GLY A 266 8.65 -21.61 -8.33
CA GLY A 266 9.21 -21.83 -9.66
C GLY A 266 8.44 -21.17 -10.81
N LYS A 267 7.37 -20.42 -10.53
CA LYS A 267 6.59 -19.72 -11.56
C LYS A 267 7.48 -18.83 -12.43
N CYS A 268 7.19 -18.83 -13.73
CA CYS A 268 7.83 -17.95 -14.70
C CYS A 268 9.35 -18.11 -14.83
N ILE A 269 9.88 -19.32 -14.50
CA ILE A 269 11.25 -19.72 -14.78
C ILE A 269 11.23 -20.62 -16.01
N GLY A 270 11.60 -20.09 -17.15
CA GLY A 270 11.52 -20.80 -18.42
C GLY A 270 10.09 -21.10 -18.87
N GLY A 271 9.96 -21.82 -20.01
CA GLY A 271 8.65 -22.23 -20.55
C GLY A 271 7.86 -21.10 -21.19
N GLU A 272 6.54 -21.29 -21.29
CA GLU A 272 5.62 -20.37 -21.99
C GLU A 272 5.52 -19.00 -21.35
N PHE A 273 5.58 -18.93 -20.01
CA PHE A 273 5.43 -17.71 -19.24
C PHE A 273 6.75 -17.18 -18.64
N ASP A 274 7.87 -17.47 -19.31
CA ASP A 274 9.20 -17.08 -18.81
C ASP A 274 9.34 -15.56 -18.65
N ASN A 275 9.76 -15.14 -17.48
CA ASN A 275 10.04 -13.75 -17.15
C ASN A 275 11.54 -13.41 -17.09
N THR A 276 12.44 -14.37 -17.23
CA THR A 276 13.89 -14.12 -17.06
C THR A 276 14.43 -13.14 -18.11
N ALA A 277 14.10 -13.33 -19.39
CA ALA A 277 14.47 -12.38 -20.44
C ALA A 277 13.81 -11.01 -20.25
N ILE A 278 12.55 -10.99 -19.78
CA ILE A 278 11.79 -9.74 -19.51
C ILE A 278 12.46 -8.97 -18.36
N ILE A 279 12.96 -9.64 -17.32
CA ILE A 279 13.72 -9.02 -16.22
C ILE A 279 14.94 -8.29 -16.76
N VAL A 280 15.76 -8.97 -17.59
CA VAL A 280 16.96 -8.38 -18.21
C VAL A 280 16.59 -7.11 -19.00
N GLU A 281 15.56 -7.18 -19.83
CA GLU A 281 15.10 -6.03 -20.60
C GLU A 281 14.58 -4.90 -19.69
N ILE A 282 13.83 -5.20 -18.63
CA ILE A 282 13.32 -4.22 -17.67
C ILE A 282 14.48 -3.48 -16.98
N VAL A 283 15.45 -4.21 -16.42
CA VAL A 283 16.53 -3.58 -15.64
C VAL A 283 17.47 -2.77 -16.54
N ASN A 284 17.75 -3.24 -17.74
CA ASN A 284 18.57 -2.51 -18.72
C ASN A 284 17.84 -1.25 -19.24
N THR A 285 16.53 -1.33 -19.45
CA THR A 285 15.72 -0.17 -19.83
C THR A 285 15.64 0.85 -18.68
N ARG A 286 15.50 0.41 -17.43
CA ARG A 286 15.54 1.28 -16.25
C ARG A 286 16.89 1.97 -16.08
N LEU A 287 17.99 1.26 -16.31
CA LEU A 287 19.32 1.85 -16.29
C LEU A 287 19.48 2.91 -17.39
N ALA A 288 19.06 2.62 -18.60
CA ALA A 288 19.09 3.58 -19.70
C ALA A 288 18.28 4.85 -19.39
N LEU A 289 17.07 4.69 -18.80
CA LEU A 289 16.28 5.81 -18.30
C LEU A 289 17.02 6.60 -17.21
N ALA A 290 17.68 5.95 -16.27
CA ALA A 290 18.41 6.64 -15.21
C ALA A 290 19.61 7.43 -15.80
N ASN A 291 20.37 6.83 -16.73
CA ASN A 291 21.50 7.49 -17.40
C ASN A 291 21.05 8.73 -18.19
N LEU A 292 19.87 8.71 -18.80
CA LEU A 292 19.29 9.86 -19.51
C LEU A 292 19.11 11.08 -18.58
N PHE A 293 18.89 10.86 -17.29
CA PHE A 293 18.81 11.89 -16.26
C PHE A 293 20.13 12.13 -15.51
N GLY A 294 21.25 11.63 -16.02
CA GLY A 294 22.58 11.79 -15.42
C GLY A 294 22.76 11.03 -14.10
N LYS A 295 21.99 9.94 -13.88
CA LYS A 295 22.13 9.06 -12.73
C LYS A 295 22.93 7.82 -13.12
N ASN A 296 23.75 7.31 -12.19
CA ASN A 296 24.58 6.12 -12.44
C ASN A 296 23.76 4.84 -12.50
N ASN A 297 22.65 4.76 -11.77
CA ASN A 297 21.76 3.61 -11.72
C ASN A 297 20.31 4.03 -11.44
N TYR A 298 19.40 3.06 -11.57
CA TYR A 298 17.97 3.35 -11.40
C TYR A 298 17.61 3.68 -9.94
N ALA A 299 18.30 3.09 -8.95
CA ALA A 299 18.03 3.36 -7.53
C ALA A 299 18.30 4.83 -7.18
N GLU A 300 19.39 5.45 -7.71
CA GLU A 300 19.63 6.89 -7.53
C GLU A 300 18.48 7.76 -8.07
N LYS A 301 17.87 7.35 -9.18
CA LYS A 301 16.70 8.05 -9.75
C LYS A 301 15.45 7.86 -8.89
N ALA A 302 15.20 6.65 -8.42
CA ALA A 302 14.00 6.30 -7.66
C ALA A 302 14.01 6.88 -6.22
N LEU A 303 15.19 6.95 -5.60
CA LEU A 303 15.37 7.35 -4.19
C LEU A 303 15.46 8.86 -3.98
N TYR A 304 15.65 9.65 -5.02
CA TYR A 304 15.91 11.08 -4.97
C TYR A 304 14.95 11.89 -4.07
N LYS A 305 13.68 11.49 -3.95
CA LYS A 305 12.66 12.14 -3.09
C LYS A 305 12.16 11.25 -1.97
N ARG A 306 12.87 10.17 -1.65
CA ARG A 306 12.55 9.31 -0.52
C ARG A 306 13.27 9.79 0.75
N MET A 307 12.87 9.29 1.92
CA MET A 307 13.59 9.57 3.18
C MET A 307 15.00 9.00 3.17
N ALA A 308 15.19 7.85 2.53
CA ALA A 308 16.50 7.22 2.39
C ALA A 308 17.45 8.04 1.52
N GLU A 309 16.96 8.82 0.56
CA GLU A 309 17.68 9.72 -0.35
C GLU A 309 18.69 9.01 -1.28
N THR A 310 19.44 8.02 -0.80
CA THR A 310 20.51 7.34 -1.55
C THR A 310 20.50 5.83 -1.39
N PRO A 311 21.06 5.06 -2.37
CA PRO A 311 21.24 3.61 -2.24
C PRO A 311 22.05 3.20 -1.01
N GLU A 312 23.06 3.98 -0.64
CA GLU A 312 23.96 3.71 0.50
C GLU A 312 23.17 3.73 1.81
N ASN A 313 22.23 4.67 1.97
CA ASN A 313 21.37 4.73 3.15
C ASN A 313 20.41 3.54 3.23
N VAL A 314 19.94 3.05 2.08
CA VAL A 314 19.12 1.82 2.03
C VAL A 314 19.96 0.61 2.45
N TYR A 315 21.13 0.42 1.86
CA TYR A 315 22.02 -0.68 2.24
C TYR A 315 22.45 -0.60 3.71
N LYS A 316 22.73 0.60 4.23
CA LYS A 316 23.04 0.81 5.65
C LYS A 316 21.94 0.27 6.56
N LEU A 317 20.67 0.53 6.24
CA LEU A 317 19.54 -0.02 7.00
C LEU A 317 19.51 -1.55 6.89
N LEU A 318 19.56 -2.08 5.65
CA LEU A 318 19.49 -3.52 5.42
C LEU A 318 20.61 -4.25 6.14
N ASP A 319 21.85 -3.72 6.10
CA ASP A 319 23.01 -4.30 6.76
C ASP A 319 22.88 -4.27 8.29
N GLN A 320 22.43 -3.14 8.87
CA GLN A 320 22.19 -3.05 10.31
C GLN A 320 21.15 -4.06 10.79
N LEU A 321 20.06 -4.22 10.05
CA LEU A 321 19.03 -5.21 10.38
C LEU A 321 19.56 -6.65 10.16
N ARG A 322 20.27 -6.92 9.07
CA ARG A 322 20.91 -8.22 8.85
C ARG A 322 21.80 -8.61 10.03
N ASP A 323 22.71 -7.73 10.41
CA ASP A 323 23.68 -8.03 11.46
C ASP A 323 23.00 -8.27 12.81
N ALA A 324 21.89 -7.58 13.09
CA ALA A 324 21.13 -7.76 14.32
C ALA A 324 20.28 -9.05 14.32
N TYR A 325 19.57 -9.33 13.21
CA TYR A 325 18.55 -10.39 13.19
C TYR A 325 19.08 -11.77 12.79
N MET A 326 20.12 -11.85 11.92
CA MET A 326 20.56 -13.13 11.36
C MET A 326 21.04 -14.17 12.41
N PRO A 327 21.71 -13.78 13.51
CA PRO A 327 22.04 -14.76 14.55
C PRO A 327 20.80 -15.46 15.12
N THR A 328 19.77 -14.68 15.48
CA THR A 328 18.51 -15.21 16.01
C THR A 328 17.74 -16.00 14.95
N ALA A 329 17.69 -15.52 13.69
CA ALA A 329 17.03 -16.24 12.60
C ALA A 329 17.59 -17.65 12.38
N ARG A 330 18.92 -17.80 12.50
CA ARG A 330 19.57 -19.12 12.42
C ARG A 330 19.21 -20.02 13.61
N GLU A 331 19.08 -19.45 14.80
CA GLU A 331 18.63 -20.18 16.00
C GLU A 331 17.17 -20.65 15.86
N GLU A 332 16.28 -19.76 15.34
CA GLU A 332 14.88 -20.12 15.08
C GLU A 332 14.76 -21.26 14.06
N VAL A 333 15.58 -21.25 12.99
CA VAL A 333 15.62 -22.35 12.01
C VAL A 333 16.10 -23.63 12.65
N ARG A 334 17.16 -23.57 13.48
CA ARG A 334 17.70 -24.74 14.18
C ARG A 334 16.67 -25.34 15.14
N GLU A 335 16.03 -24.52 15.96
CA GLU A 335 14.97 -24.95 16.87
C GLU A 335 13.84 -25.66 16.11
N LEU A 336 13.41 -25.06 14.98
CA LEU A 336 12.36 -25.65 14.17
C LEU A 336 12.81 -26.96 13.49
N GLU A 337 14.06 -27.07 13.07
CA GLU A 337 14.61 -28.30 12.49
C GLU A 337 14.65 -29.42 13.55
N GLU A 338 15.11 -29.12 14.77
CA GLU A 338 15.10 -30.06 15.90
C GLU A 338 13.68 -30.53 16.22
N TYR A 339 12.71 -29.59 16.29
CA TYR A 339 11.29 -29.91 16.49
C TYR A 339 10.75 -30.78 15.37
N ALA A 340 11.04 -30.46 14.12
CA ALA A 340 10.57 -31.21 12.95
C ALA A 340 11.10 -32.64 12.93
N HIS A 341 12.37 -32.85 13.29
CA HIS A 341 12.95 -34.19 13.41
C HIS A 341 12.28 -35.01 14.51
N ALA A 342 11.98 -34.39 15.66
CA ALA A 342 11.23 -35.05 16.74
C ALA A 342 9.80 -35.45 16.34
N HIS A 343 9.25 -34.75 15.32
CA HIS A 343 7.87 -34.94 14.84
C HIS A 343 7.78 -35.54 13.42
N GLY A 344 8.76 -36.35 13.04
CA GLY A 344 8.69 -37.22 11.86
C GLY A 344 9.32 -36.69 10.58
N LEU A 345 10.10 -35.62 10.65
CA LEU A 345 10.93 -35.19 9.52
C LEU A 345 12.14 -36.10 9.41
N TYR A 346 12.22 -36.87 8.31
CA TYR A 346 13.36 -37.77 8.03
C TYR A 346 14.42 -37.15 7.08
N ALA A 347 14.15 -35.96 6.51
CA ALA A 347 15.12 -35.24 5.70
C ALA A 347 16.28 -34.72 6.56
N ALA A 348 17.50 -34.65 6.01
CA ALA A 348 18.67 -34.19 6.76
C ALA A 348 18.53 -32.72 7.23
N HIS A 349 17.86 -31.89 6.45
CA HIS A 349 17.61 -30.48 6.76
C HIS A 349 16.17 -30.10 6.48
N LEU A 350 15.68 -29.13 7.25
CA LEU A 350 14.40 -28.47 7.04
C LEU A 350 14.40 -27.80 5.66
N GLN A 351 13.39 -28.08 4.87
CA GLN A 351 13.23 -27.49 3.53
C GLN A 351 12.20 -26.34 3.57
N PRO A 352 12.23 -25.42 2.58
CA PRO A 352 11.27 -24.31 2.55
C PRO A 352 9.79 -24.74 2.61
N TRP A 353 9.42 -25.88 2.04
CA TRP A 353 8.06 -26.44 2.13
C TRP A 353 7.71 -27.07 3.47
N ASP A 354 8.66 -27.19 4.39
CA ASP A 354 8.46 -27.72 5.75
C ASP A 354 8.25 -26.58 6.76
N TRP A 355 8.76 -25.37 6.46
CA TRP A 355 8.77 -24.22 7.38
C TRP A 355 7.39 -23.91 7.96
N SER A 356 6.41 -23.59 7.11
CA SER A 356 5.08 -23.15 7.56
C SER A 356 4.35 -24.21 8.36
N TYR A 357 4.49 -25.46 7.96
CA TYR A 357 3.86 -26.61 8.61
C TYR A 357 4.37 -26.83 10.04
N TYR A 358 5.68 -26.96 10.21
CA TYR A 358 6.25 -27.19 11.54
C TYR A 358 6.23 -25.91 12.39
N SER A 359 6.36 -24.75 11.80
CA SER A 359 6.26 -23.49 12.52
C SER A 359 4.88 -23.30 13.17
N LYS A 360 3.80 -23.61 12.45
CA LYS A 360 2.45 -23.52 13.03
C LYS A 360 2.27 -24.50 14.20
N LYS A 361 2.73 -25.75 14.05
CA LYS A 361 2.64 -26.79 15.11
C LYS A 361 3.45 -26.41 16.34
N LEU A 362 4.69 -25.95 16.17
CA LEU A 362 5.53 -25.50 17.27
C LEU A 362 4.93 -24.28 18.00
N LYS A 363 4.36 -23.31 17.24
CA LYS A 363 3.68 -22.15 17.83
C LYS A 363 2.52 -22.57 18.72
N GLN A 364 1.68 -23.47 18.24
CA GLN A 364 0.54 -23.99 19.02
C GLN A 364 1.00 -24.72 20.29
N GLU A 365 2.06 -25.52 20.21
CA GLU A 365 2.61 -26.23 21.36
C GLU A 365 3.22 -25.30 22.41
N LYS A 366 3.99 -24.27 21.94
CA LYS A 366 4.68 -23.32 22.83
C LYS A 366 3.74 -22.37 23.56
N TYR A 367 2.72 -21.86 22.88
CA TYR A 367 1.95 -20.73 23.40
C TYR A 367 0.49 -21.08 23.72
N ALA A 368 -0.02 -22.20 23.23
CA ALA A 368 -1.39 -22.66 23.47
C ALA A 368 -2.44 -21.55 23.27
N ILE A 369 -2.34 -20.82 22.16
CA ILE A 369 -3.25 -19.73 21.77
C ILE A 369 -3.60 -19.84 20.30
N SER A 370 -4.86 -19.58 19.98
CA SER A 370 -5.40 -19.52 18.63
C SER A 370 -6.21 -18.23 18.42
N ASP A 371 -6.50 -17.89 17.16
CA ASP A 371 -7.42 -16.79 16.84
C ASP A 371 -8.82 -17.01 17.43
N ASP A 372 -9.29 -18.26 17.51
CA ASP A 372 -10.60 -18.59 18.04
C ASP A 372 -10.73 -18.29 19.55
N ASP A 373 -9.62 -18.28 20.29
CA ASP A 373 -9.59 -17.88 21.70
C ASP A 373 -9.77 -16.37 21.87
N LEU A 374 -9.36 -15.57 20.89
CA LEU A 374 -9.37 -14.10 20.92
C LEU A 374 -10.62 -13.48 20.27
N ARG A 375 -11.17 -14.08 19.20
CA ARG A 375 -12.33 -13.58 18.45
C ARG A 375 -13.52 -13.16 19.32
N PRO A 376 -13.90 -13.89 20.39
CA PRO A 376 -15.04 -13.50 21.23
C PRO A 376 -14.90 -12.12 21.90
N TYR A 377 -13.69 -11.60 22.01
CA TYR A 377 -13.39 -10.31 22.63
C TYR A 377 -13.28 -9.17 21.61
N PHE A 378 -13.34 -9.46 20.31
CA PHE A 378 -13.14 -8.49 19.22
C PHE A 378 -14.39 -8.36 18.34
N GLU A 379 -15.53 -8.09 18.97
CA GLU A 379 -16.77 -7.80 18.28
C GLU A 379 -16.66 -6.42 17.59
N LEU A 380 -17.14 -6.30 16.33
CA LEU A 380 -16.99 -5.14 15.46
C LEU A 380 -17.36 -3.80 16.12
N GLU A 381 -18.54 -3.70 16.76
CA GLU A 381 -18.99 -2.43 17.34
C GLU A 381 -18.13 -2.04 18.55
N SER A 382 -17.68 -3.02 19.31
CA SER A 382 -16.76 -2.84 20.44
C SER A 382 -15.38 -2.41 19.95
N VAL A 383 -14.83 -3.06 18.93
CA VAL A 383 -13.56 -2.68 18.30
C VAL A 383 -13.63 -1.26 17.72
N LYS A 384 -14.67 -0.94 16.96
CA LYS A 384 -14.89 0.39 16.40
C LYS A 384 -14.93 1.47 17.49
N LYS A 385 -15.65 1.20 18.60
CA LYS A 385 -15.67 2.08 19.76
C LYS A 385 -14.29 2.24 20.40
N GLY A 386 -13.51 1.17 20.47
CA GLY A 386 -12.12 1.19 20.95
C GLY A 386 -11.23 2.08 20.08
N VAL A 387 -11.25 1.87 18.76
CA VAL A 387 -10.43 2.62 17.78
C VAL A 387 -10.80 4.11 17.76
N PHE A 388 -12.09 4.46 17.77
CA PHE A 388 -12.53 5.86 17.90
C PHE A 388 -12.14 6.45 19.24
N GLY A 389 -12.27 5.66 20.33
CA GLY A 389 -11.86 6.05 21.67
C GLY A 389 -10.35 6.29 21.81
N LEU A 390 -9.51 5.58 21.03
CA LEU A 390 -8.08 5.86 20.93
C LEU A 390 -7.84 7.27 20.39
N ALA A 391 -8.47 7.62 19.27
CA ALA A 391 -8.35 8.96 18.68
C ALA A 391 -8.91 10.06 19.60
N GLU A 392 -9.96 9.77 20.37
CA GLU A 392 -10.50 10.71 21.38
C GLU A 392 -9.48 10.95 22.50
N ARG A 393 -8.89 9.89 23.03
CA ARG A 393 -7.90 9.98 24.13
C ARG A 393 -6.62 10.70 23.70
N LEU A 394 -6.09 10.38 22.53
CA LEU A 394 -4.82 10.94 22.04
C LEU A 394 -4.99 12.35 21.46
N TYR A 395 -6.04 12.58 20.69
CA TYR A 395 -6.17 13.77 19.84
C TYR A 395 -7.43 14.59 20.10
N GLY A 396 -8.31 14.15 21.00
CA GLY A 396 -9.57 14.84 21.33
C GLY A 396 -10.62 14.75 20.22
N LEU A 397 -10.55 13.76 19.33
CA LEU A 397 -11.48 13.61 18.22
C LEU A 397 -12.81 13.00 18.67
N LYS A 398 -13.91 13.47 18.08
CA LYS A 398 -15.25 12.95 18.32
C LYS A 398 -15.88 12.54 16.99
N PHE A 399 -16.39 11.31 16.94
CA PHE A 399 -17.03 10.73 15.76
C PHE A 399 -18.54 10.69 15.99
N LYS A 400 -19.30 11.27 15.06
CA LYS A 400 -20.75 11.29 15.09
C LYS A 400 -21.30 10.75 13.78
N GLU A 401 -22.00 9.63 13.82
CA GLU A 401 -22.71 9.11 12.66
C GLU A 401 -23.70 10.14 12.10
N ASN A 402 -23.68 10.33 10.79
CA ASN A 402 -24.61 11.22 10.09
C ASN A 402 -25.26 10.52 8.90
N LYS A 403 -26.46 10.00 9.09
CA LYS A 403 -27.26 9.30 8.08
C LYS A 403 -27.75 10.19 6.92
N LYS A 404 -27.53 11.53 6.99
CA LYS A 404 -27.83 12.45 5.90
C LYS A 404 -26.71 12.54 4.87
N ILE A 405 -25.50 12.07 5.21
CA ILE A 405 -24.41 11.94 4.27
C ILE A 405 -24.71 10.71 3.43
N GLN A 406 -24.76 10.88 2.11
CA GLN A 406 -24.97 9.78 1.18
C GLN A 406 -23.74 8.86 1.13
N VAL A 407 -23.98 7.57 0.96
CA VAL A 407 -22.94 6.54 0.88
C VAL A 407 -23.06 5.78 -0.44
N TYR A 408 -21.96 5.27 -0.93
CA TYR A 408 -21.92 4.56 -2.22
C TYR A 408 -22.42 3.11 -2.13
N ASN A 409 -22.50 2.55 -0.93
CA ASN A 409 -23.08 1.23 -0.66
C ASN A 409 -23.80 1.26 0.71
N PRO A 410 -24.96 0.59 0.87
CA PRO A 410 -25.72 0.57 2.14
C PRO A 410 -24.95 0.05 3.37
N GLU A 411 -23.88 -0.75 3.16
CA GLU A 411 -23.03 -1.26 4.24
C GLU A 411 -22.01 -0.24 4.75
N VAL A 412 -21.82 0.88 4.05
CA VAL A 412 -20.90 1.95 4.44
C VAL A 412 -21.55 2.86 5.46
N THR A 413 -20.81 3.21 6.51
CA THR A 413 -21.25 4.18 7.51
C THR A 413 -20.46 5.47 7.39
N ALA A 414 -21.13 6.62 7.39
CA ALA A 414 -20.50 7.94 7.32
C ALA A 414 -20.56 8.65 8.68
N TYR A 415 -19.42 9.23 9.06
CA TYR A 415 -19.24 9.97 10.32
C TYR A 415 -18.78 11.40 10.06
N GLU A 416 -19.34 12.35 10.81
CA GLU A 416 -18.73 13.67 11.00
C GLU A 416 -17.69 13.59 12.12
N VAL A 417 -16.50 14.12 11.87
CA VAL A 417 -15.39 14.16 12.82
C VAL A 417 -15.19 15.57 13.32
N TYR A 418 -15.13 15.73 14.66
CA TYR A 418 -14.98 17.01 15.33
C TYR A 418 -13.76 17.00 16.25
N ASP A 419 -13.15 18.17 16.49
CA ASP A 419 -12.15 18.34 17.52
C ASP A 419 -12.78 18.46 18.93
N GLU A 420 -11.95 18.55 19.96
CA GLU A 420 -12.37 18.70 21.36
C GLU A 420 -13.27 19.92 21.63
N LYS A 421 -13.16 20.97 20.78
CA LYS A 421 -13.95 22.20 20.85
C LYS A 421 -15.23 22.15 20.03
N GLY A 422 -15.50 21.02 19.37
CA GLY A 422 -16.64 20.84 18.49
C GLY A 422 -16.51 21.47 17.11
N LYS A 423 -15.28 21.83 16.69
CA LYS A 423 -15.02 22.29 15.32
C LYS A 423 -14.98 21.09 14.37
N PHE A 424 -15.71 21.16 13.26
CA PHE A 424 -15.68 20.15 12.20
C PHE A 424 -14.28 20.00 11.59
N LEU A 425 -13.82 18.74 11.45
CA LEU A 425 -12.52 18.38 10.94
C LEU A 425 -12.56 17.55 9.66
N ALA A 426 -13.48 16.60 9.53
CA ALA A 426 -13.52 15.69 8.38
C ALA A 426 -14.86 14.99 8.26
N VAL A 427 -15.17 14.45 7.07
CA VAL A 427 -16.07 13.32 6.91
C VAL A 427 -15.25 12.05 6.86
N TYR A 428 -15.68 11.01 7.57
CA TYR A 428 -15.04 9.69 7.57
C TYR A 428 -16.05 8.62 7.17
N TYR A 429 -15.73 7.85 6.16
CA TYR A 429 -16.50 6.70 5.70
C TYR A 429 -15.79 5.41 6.14
N ALA A 430 -16.56 4.47 6.70
CA ALA A 430 -16.08 3.16 7.13
C ALA A 430 -16.80 2.05 6.35
N ASP A 431 -16.07 1.25 5.63
CA ASP A 431 -16.53 0.17 4.76
C ASP A 431 -15.85 -1.15 5.15
N PHE A 432 -16.51 -1.97 6.00
CA PHE A 432 -15.88 -3.07 6.71
C PHE A 432 -15.89 -4.41 5.98
N HIS A 433 -16.88 -4.72 5.17
CA HIS A 433 -17.12 -6.11 4.75
C HIS A 433 -16.82 -6.35 3.26
N PRO A 434 -16.38 -7.58 2.89
CA PRO A 434 -16.13 -7.95 1.50
C PRO A 434 -17.44 -8.03 0.70
N ARG A 435 -17.38 -7.76 -0.61
CA ARG A 435 -18.45 -7.98 -1.60
C ARG A 435 -17.86 -8.17 -2.99
N ASP A 436 -18.64 -8.68 -3.94
CA ASP A 436 -18.13 -9.06 -5.27
C ASP A 436 -17.51 -7.89 -6.06
N GLY A 437 -18.06 -6.68 -5.91
CA GLY A 437 -17.53 -5.46 -6.54
C GLY A 437 -16.39 -4.78 -5.78
N LYS A 438 -15.83 -5.40 -4.74
CA LYS A 438 -14.80 -4.81 -3.88
C LYS A 438 -13.47 -5.54 -4.03
N ARG A 439 -12.39 -4.80 -4.28
CA ARG A 439 -11.04 -5.33 -4.32
C ARG A 439 -10.64 -5.91 -2.97
N GLY A 440 -9.85 -6.99 -2.99
CA GLY A 440 -9.30 -7.61 -1.76
C GLY A 440 -8.23 -6.75 -1.09
N GLY A 441 -8.01 -6.99 0.20
CA GLY A 441 -7.10 -6.22 1.04
C GLY A 441 -7.82 -5.15 1.85
N ALA A 442 -7.06 -4.19 2.40
CA ALA A 442 -7.58 -3.02 3.07
C ALA A 442 -6.80 -1.79 2.60
N TRP A 443 -7.41 -0.61 2.66
CA TRP A 443 -6.76 0.64 2.29
C TRP A 443 -7.51 1.85 2.83
N MET A 444 -6.78 2.95 2.96
CA MET A 444 -7.32 4.30 3.11
C MET A 444 -7.23 5.05 1.79
N ASN A 445 -8.25 5.84 1.49
CA ASN A 445 -8.20 6.82 0.42
C ASN A 445 -8.99 8.07 0.81
N ASP A 446 -8.94 9.12 0.00
CA ASP A 446 -9.82 10.26 0.13
C ASP A 446 -10.73 10.41 -1.09
N PHE A 447 -11.94 10.91 -0.86
CA PHE A 447 -12.83 11.45 -1.88
C PHE A 447 -12.53 12.94 -2.13
N GLN A 448 -12.03 13.63 -1.14
CA GLN A 448 -11.58 15.01 -1.19
C GLN A 448 -10.42 15.18 -0.21
N PRO A 449 -9.25 15.70 -0.65
CA PRO A 449 -8.16 16.08 0.24
C PRO A 449 -8.51 17.35 1.02
N GLN A 450 -7.70 17.68 2.04
CA GLN A 450 -7.77 18.97 2.71
C GLN A 450 -6.96 20.02 1.93
N TYR A 451 -7.48 21.23 1.76
CA TYR A 451 -6.76 22.37 1.18
C TYR A 451 -7.37 23.70 1.56
N MET A 452 -6.64 24.79 1.29
CA MET A 452 -7.08 26.15 1.58
C MET A 452 -7.42 26.92 0.31
N VAL A 453 -8.57 27.61 0.31
CA VAL A 453 -8.90 28.64 -0.70
C VAL A 453 -9.05 29.97 0.01
N GLY A 454 -8.02 30.81 -0.09
CA GLY A 454 -7.93 32.03 0.71
C GLY A 454 -7.89 31.68 2.21
N LYS A 455 -8.93 32.08 2.95
CA LYS A 455 -9.08 31.75 4.39
C LYS A 455 -10.00 30.55 4.67
N LYS A 456 -10.62 30.01 3.62
CA LYS A 456 -11.55 28.88 3.77
C LYS A 456 -10.77 27.59 3.76
N ASP A 457 -10.94 26.79 4.83
CA ASP A 457 -10.38 25.46 5.01
C ASP A 457 -11.38 24.42 4.47
N HIS A 458 -11.06 23.81 3.33
CA HIS A 458 -11.81 22.69 2.77
C HIS A 458 -11.36 21.42 3.46
N ARG A 459 -12.24 20.88 4.30
CA ARG A 459 -11.91 19.71 5.10
C ARG A 459 -12.04 18.40 4.32
N PRO A 460 -11.21 17.39 4.64
CA PRO A 460 -11.12 16.15 3.86
C PRO A 460 -12.34 15.25 4.06
N HIS A 461 -12.60 14.43 3.03
CA HIS A 461 -13.54 13.31 3.07
C HIS A 461 -12.73 12.02 2.90
N ILE A 462 -12.56 11.29 3.99
CA ILE A 462 -11.68 10.12 4.09
C ILE A 462 -12.50 8.83 4.09
N VAL A 463 -11.99 7.78 3.47
CA VAL A 463 -12.59 6.45 3.50
C VAL A 463 -11.56 5.39 3.91
N ASN A 464 -11.95 4.51 4.84
CA ASN A 464 -11.30 3.22 5.03
C ASN A 464 -12.15 2.11 4.42
N VAL A 465 -11.52 1.30 3.57
CA VAL A 465 -12.13 0.16 2.91
C VAL A 465 -11.42 -1.10 3.38
N MET A 466 -12.18 -2.06 3.90
CA MET A 466 -11.68 -3.28 4.52
C MET A 466 -12.48 -4.49 4.02
N ASN A 467 -11.97 -5.69 4.28
CA ASN A 467 -12.60 -6.95 3.90
C ASN A 467 -12.66 -7.91 5.09
N PHE A 468 -13.25 -7.44 6.20
CA PHE A 468 -13.27 -8.15 7.47
C PHE A 468 -14.45 -9.13 7.58
N THR A 469 -14.30 -10.09 8.50
CA THR A 469 -15.29 -11.10 8.82
C THR A 469 -16.69 -10.50 8.97
N ARG A 470 -17.67 -11.10 8.27
CA ARG A 470 -19.09 -10.69 8.32
C ARG A 470 -19.79 -11.27 9.55
N PRO A 471 -20.86 -10.64 10.03
CA PRO A 471 -21.78 -11.30 10.96
C PRO A 471 -22.45 -12.49 10.28
N THR A 472 -22.85 -13.48 11.07
CA THR A 472 -23.71 -14.58 10.65
C THR A 472 -25.14 -14.38 11.20
N ALA A 473 -26.08 -15.29 10.87
CA ALA A 473 -27.43 -15.22 11.40
C ALA A 473 -27.45 -15.31 12.94
N ASP A 474 -26.49 -16.01 13.53
CA ASP A 474 -26.47 -16.34 14.95
C ASP A 474 -25.36 -15.62 15.74
N LYS A 475 -24.41 -14.95 15.05
CA LYS A 475 -23.26 -14.31 15.69
C LYS A 475 -22.97 -12.93 15.06
N PRO A 476 -22.60 -11.91 15.88
CA PRO A 476 -22.08 -10.65 15.37
C PRO A 476 -20.75 -10.86 14.59
N ALA A 477 -20.28 -9.83 13.92
CA ALA A 477 -18.94 -9.86 13.31
C ALA A 477 -17.88 -9.92 14.42
N LEU A 478 -17.16 -11.04 14.48
CA LEU A 478 -16.08 -11.28 15.44
C LEU A 478 -14.75 -11.29 14.69
N PHE A 479 -13.90 -10.32 14.95
CA PHE A 479 -12.64 -10.12 14.24
C PHE A 479 -11.52 -11.02 14.77
N THR A 480 -10.56 -11.33 13.91
CA THR A 480 -9.26 -11.85 14.35
C THR A 480 -8.42 -10.73 14.96
N TYR A 481 -7.34 -11.08 15.64
CA TYR A 481 -6.32 -10.13 16.07
C TYR A 481 -5.78 -9.34 14.88
N ASP A 482 -5.49 -9.98 13.75
CA ASP A 482 -4.98 -9.35 12.54
C ASP A 482 -5.99 -8.40 11.89
N GLU A 483 -7.30 -8.70 11.94
CA GLU A 483 -8.34 -7.78 11.45
C GLU A 483 -8.43 -6.52 12.33
N VAL A 484 -8.29 -6.62 13.65
CA VAL A 484 -8.23 -5.46 14.56
C VAL A 484 -6.96 -4.63 14.29
N ARG A 485 -5.81 -5.30 14.12
CA ARG A 485 -4.54 -4.65 13.79
C ARG A 485 -4.62 -3.93 12.46
N THR A 486 -5.20 -4.55 11.44
CA THR A 486 -5.43 -3.94 10.13
C THR A 486 -6.36 -2.72 10.22
N PHE A 487 -7.42 -2.78 11.04
CA PHE A 487 -8.27 -1.60 11.26
C PHE A 487 -7.50 -0.45 11.91
N LEU A 488 -6.65 -0.73 12.89
CA LEU A 488 -5.78 0.29 13.50
C LEU A 488 -4.82 0.88 12.46
N HIS A 489 -4.26 0.05 11.57
CA HIS A 489 -3.41 0.46 10.46
C HIS A 489 -4.13 1.46 9.54
N GLU A 490 -5.24 1.05 8.94
CA GLU A 490 -6.01 1.89 8.01
C GLU A 490 -6.53 3.15 8.69
N PHE A 491 -6.88 3.04 9.97
CA PHE A 491 -7.28 4.19 10.76
C PHE A 491 -6.12 5.15 11.05
N GLY A 492 -4.90 4.67 11.15
CA GLY A 492 -3.69 5.49 11.23
C GLY A 492 -3.49 6.36 9.99
N HIS A 493 -3.68 5.80 8.79
CA HIS A 493 -3.74 6.58 7.55
C HIS A 493 -4.91 7.57 7.55
N ALA A 494 -6.09 7.13 8.01
CA ALA A 494 -7.24 8.01 8.10
C ALA A 494 -6.99 9.20 9.04
N LEU A 495 -6.33 8.99 10.18
CA LEU A 495 -5.91 10.08 11.08
C LEU A 495 -4.96 11.06 10.39
N HIS A 496 -4.01 10.56 9.58
CA HIS A 496 -3.11 11.40 8.79
C HIS A 496 -3.90 12.28 7.80
N GLY A 497 -4.89 11.72 7.12
CA GLY A 497 -5.79 12.46 6.23
C GLY A 497 -6.69 13.45 6.98
N MET A 498 -7.36 13.02 8.05
CA MET A 498 -8.34 13.84 8.79
C MET A 498 -7.72 15.01 9.56
N LEU A 499 -6.52 14.84 10.11
CA LEU A 499 -5.86 15.85 10.95
C LEU A 499 -5.00 16.84 10.16
N THR A 500 -4.73 16.57 8.89
CA THR A 500 -3.88 17.42 8.05
C THR A 500 -4.33 18.87 8.00
N ARG A 501 -3.36 19.80 7.90
CA ARG A 501 -3.52 21.26 7.85
C ARG A 501 -2.55 21.87 6.85
N CYS A 502 -2.75 21.54 5.60
CA CYS A 502 -1.90 22.00 4.50
C CYS A 502 -2.55 23.16 3.75
N GLN A 503 -1.74 24.00 3.13
CA GLN A 503 -2.22 25.07 2.27
C GLN A 503 -2.67 24.51 0.90
N TYR A 504 -1.99 23.47 0.41
CA TYR A 504 -2.13 22.91 -0.92
C TYR A 504 -2.61 21.46 -0.86
N ALA A 505 -3.48 21.09 -1.79
CA ALA A 505 -4.06 19.74 -1.88
C ALA A 505 -2.98 18.68 -2.14
N SER A 506 -2.02 18.97 -3.00
CA SER A 506 -0.91 18.06 -3.34
C SER A 506 0.03 17.73 -2.18
N GLN A 507 -0.03 18.50 -1.08
CA GLN A 507 0.75 18.28 0.15
C GLN A 507 -0.07 17.67 1.29
N SER A 508 -1.37 17.41 1.07
CA SER A 508 -2.30 17.03 2.13
C SER A 508 -2.18 15.55 2.51
N GLY A 509 -2.32 15.26 3.79
CA GLY A 509 -2.50 13.90 4.32
C GLY A 509 -1.39 12.94 3.91
N THR A 510 -1.77 11.87 3.24
CA THR A 510 -0.89 10.78 2.80
C THR A 510 -0.06 11.10 1.54
N ASN A 511 -0.13 12.35 1.01
CA ASN A 511 0.75 12.79 -0.08
C ASN A 511 2.17 13.09 0.43
N VAL A 512 2.86 12.04 0.86
CA VAL A 512 4.19 12.04 1.44
C VAL A 512 5.09 11.00 0.75
N PRO A 513 6.41 11.00 0.98
CA PRO A 513 7.28 9.94 0.45
C PRO A 513 6.80 8.54 0.85
N ARG A 514 6.95 7.55 -0.05
CA ARG A 514 6.49 6.17 0.15
C ARG A 514 7.10 5.50 1.39
N ASP A 515 8.37 5.79 1.68
CA ASP A 515 9.08 5.29 2.86
C ASP A 515 8.76 6.06 4.17
N PHE A 516 7.76 6.97 4.11
CA PHE A 516 7.21 7.66 5.26
C PHE A 516 5.71 7.43 5.46
N VAL A 517 5.00 7.09 4.40
CA VAL A 517 3.52 7.02 4.41
C VAL A 517 2.99 6.01 5.43
N GLU A 518 3.73 4.91 5.67
CA GLU A 518 3.34 3.86 6.60
C GLU A 518 3.67 4.19 8.08
N LEU A 519 4.39 5.28 8.36
CA LEU A 519 4.69 5.63 9.74
C LEU A 519 3.43 5.84 10.59
N PRO A 520 2.41 6.62 10.19
CA PRO A 520 1.21 6.80 11.00
C PRO A 520 0.35 5.54 11.14
N SER A 521 0.30 4.69 10.10
CA SER A 521 -0.48 3.46 10.11
C SER A 521 0.16 2.40 11.01
N GLN A 522 1.43 2.08 10.82
CA GLN A 522 2.17 1.11 11.64
C GLN A 522 2.33 1.59 13.09
N PHE A 523 2.55 2.89 13.30
CA PHE A 523 2.54 3.47 14.64
C PHE A 523 1.24 3.17 15.39
N ASN A 524 0.11 3.29 14.71
CA ASN A 524 -1.20 3.09 15.33
C ASN A 524 -1.47 1.61 15.69
N GLU A 525 -0.87 0.67 14.95
CA GLU A 525 -0.93 -0.77 15.24
C GLU A 525 -0.40 -1.13 16.63
N ASN A 526 0.67 -0.45 17.10
CA ASN A 526 1.32 -0.78 18.37
C ASN A 526 0.37 -0.69 19.59
N PHE A 527 -0.74 0.03 19.49
CA PHE A 527 -1.69 0.14 20.59
C PHE A 527 -2.44 -1.16 20.87
N ILE A 528 -2.60 -2.08 19.89
CA ILE A 528 -3.30 -3.36 20.13
C ILE A 528 -2.59 -4.23 21.19
N ASP A 529 -1.29 -4.01 21.38
CA ASP A 529 -0.48 -4.74 22.36
C ASP A 529 -0.51 -4.10 23.76
N GLU A 530 -1.14 -2.94 23.88
CA GLU A 530 -1.23 -2.24 25.15
C GLU A 530 -2.49 -2.63 25.92
N LYS A 531 -2.30 -3.32 27.07
CA LYS A 531 -3.41 -3.71 27.93
C LYS A 531 -4.37 -2.55 28.24
N GLU A 532 -3.82 -1.36 28.50
CA GLU A 532 -4.60 -0.16 28.81
C GLU A 532 -5.56 0.20 27.67
N PHE A 533 -5.18 -0.07 26.41
CA PHE A 533 -6.06 0.12 25.27
C PHE A 533 -7.07 -1.00 25.14
N LEU A 534 -6.65 -2.25 25.22
CA LEU A 534 -7.55 -3.42 25.16
C LEU A 534 -8.65 -3.36 26.23
N ASP A 535 -8.32 -2.98 27.46
CA ASP A 535 -9.28 -2.83 28.56
C ASP A 535 -10.42 -1.84 28.23
N THR A 536 -10.24 -0.97 27.24
CA THR A 536 -11.28 0.00 26.85
C THR A 536 -12.41 -0.63 26.04
N PHE A 537 -12.19 -1.76 25.37
CA PHE A 537 -13.17 -2.34 24.44
C PHE A 537 -13.19 -3.87 24.37
N ALA A 538 -12.04 -4.56 24.63
CA ALA A 538 -11.92 -6.00 24.44
C ALA A 538 -12.69 -6.77 25.53
N LYS A 539 -13.97 -6.99 25.26
CA LYS A 539 -14.92 -7.69 26.15
C LYS A 539 -15.61 -8.81 25.39
N HIS A 540 -15.78 -9.95 26.05
CA HIS A 540 -16.48 -11.07 25.47
C HIS A 540 -17.91 -10.67 25.05
N TYR A 541 -18.28 -10.93 23.82
CA TYR A 541 -19.51 -10.42 23.19
C TYR A 541 -20.81 -10.93 23.86
N GLU A 542 -20.78 -12.11 24.53
CA GLU A 542 -21.91 -12.67 25.24
C GLU A 542 -21.90 -12.32 26.73
N THR A 543 -20.74 -12.49 27.40
CA THR A 543 -20.68 -12.36 28.87
C THR A 543 -20.31 -10.94 29.33
N GLY A 544 -19.71 -10.11 28.46
CA GLY A 544 -19.20 -8.79 28.81
C GLY A 544 -17.93 -8.79 29.65
N GLU A 545 -17.34 -9.97 29.93
CA GLU A 545 -16.09 -10.11 30.66
C GLU A 545 -14.92 -9.57 29.84
N ALA A 546 -13.98 -8.91 30.53
CA ALA A 546 -12.78 -8.39 29.88
C ALA A 546 -11.85 -9.53 29.42
N LEU A 547 -11.01 -9.25 28.42
CA LEU A 547 -9.97 -10.18 27.96
C LEU A 547 -9.12 -10.66 29.14
N PRO A 548 -9.05 -11.98 29.42
CA PRO A 548 -8.28 -12.51 30.54
C PRO A 548 -6.79 -12.19 30.43
N GLN A 549 -6.14 -11.88 31.56
CA GLN A 549 -4.70 -11.61 31.60
C GLN A 549 -3.89 -12.78 31.04
N GLU A 550 -4.31 -14.03 31.28
CA GLU A 550 -3.65 -15.22 30.75
C GLU A 550 -3.61 -15.24 29.21
N LEU A 551 -4.73 -14.88 28.53
CA LEU A 551 -4.75 -14.81 27.07
C LEU A 551 -3.89 -13.66 26.55
N LEU A 552 -3.90 -12.53 27.25
CA LEU A 552 -3.02 -11.41 26.92
C LEU A 552 -1.54 -11.77 27.03
N ASP A 553 -1.15 -12.47 28.09
CA ASP A 553 0.22 -12.93 28.31
C ASP A 553 0.66 -13.93 27.22
N LYS A 554 -0.21 -14.88 26.83
CA LYS A 554 0.03 -15.80 25.73
C LYS A 554 0.15 -15.07 24.39
N MET A 555 -0.71 -14.10 24.15
CA MET A 555 -0.67 -13.26 22.96
C MET A 555 0.69 -12.52 22.88
N HIS A 556 1.10 -11.82 23.95
CA HIS A 556 2.40 -11.13 24.00
C HIS A 556 3.59 -12.09 23.82
N ALA A 557 3.56 -13.25 24.49
CA ALA A 557 4.62 -14.26 24.36
C ALA A 557 4.77 -14.78 22.92
N SER A 558 3.68 -14.81 22.16
CA SER A 558 3.69 -15.29 20.77
C SER A 558 4.12 -14.24 19.74
N GLN A 559 4.22 -12.95 20.09
CA GLN A 559 4.49 -11.86 19.14
C GLN A 559 5.90 -11.92 18.54
N THR A 560 6.88 -12.34 19.34
CA THR A 560 8.27 -12.44 18.88
C THR A 560 8.60 -13.79 18.23
N TYR A 561 7.58 -14.67 18.10
CA TYR A 561 7.78 -16.00 17.52
C TYR A 561 8.18 -15.92 16.05
N HIS A 562 9.36 -16.41 15.75
CA HIS A 562 9.98 -16.37 14.41
C HIS A 562 10.08 -14.95 13.78
N ALA A 563 10.16 -13.91 14.63
CA ALA A 563 10.31 -12.54 14.17
C ALA A 563 11.62 -12.32 13.41
N ALA A 564 12.70 -13.01 13.81
CA ALA A 564 13.98 -12.88 13.13
C ALA A 564 13.97 -13.56 11.75
N TYR A 565 13.37 -14.73 11.62
CA TYR A 565 13.16 -15.35 10.31
C TYR A 565 12.30 -14.48 9.39
N ALA A 566 11.21 -13.94 9.90
CA ALA A 566 10.36 -13.04 9.13
C ALA A 566 11.11 -11.80 8.66
N CYS A 567 11.95 -11.20 9.51
CA CYS A 567 12.82 -10.09 9.13
C CYS A 567 13.83 -10.50 8.06
N ALA A 568 14.56 -11.62 8.23
CA ALA A 568 15.49 -12.13 7.23
C ALA A 568 14.86 -12.32 5.85
N ARG A 569 13.61 -12.81 5.83
CA ARG A 569 12.81 -12.94 4.61
C ARG A 569 12.53 -11.59 3.95
N GLN A 570 12.14 -10.57 4.71
CA GLN A 570 11.93 -9.21 4.17
C GLN A 570 13.22 -8.57 3.68
N LEU A 571 14.34 -8.80 4.39
CA LEU A 571 15.66 -8.34 3.96
C LEU A 571 16.08 -8.97 2.64
N SER A 572 15.79 -10.27 2.42
CA SER A 572 16.09 -10.91 1.14
C SER A 572 15.42 -10.21 -0.05
N PHE A 573 14.20 -9.76 0.12
CA PHE A 573 13.48 -8.99 -0.90
C PHE A 573 14.09 -7.60 -1.12
N GLY A 574 14.49 -6.94 -0.03
CA GLY A 574 15.16 -5.63 -0.09
C GLY A 574 16.51 -5.71 -0.80
N TYR A 575 17.36 -6.69 -0.48
CA TYR A 575 18.65 -6.91 -1.15
C TYR A 575 18.47 -7.27 -2.63
N LEU A 576 17.51 -8.15 -2.95
CA LEU A 576 17.20 -8.53 -4.32
C LEU A 576 16.75 -7.31 -5.16
N ASP A 577 15.86 -6.47 -4.62
CA ASP A 577 15.41 -5.24 -5.27
C ASP A 577 16.57 -4.29 -5.53
N MET A 578 17.36 -4.02 -4.49
CA MET A 578 18.49 -3.11 -4.61
C MET A 578 19.58 -3.63 -5.57
N ALA A 579 19.88 -4.92 -5.54
CA ALA A 579 20.88 -5.50 -6.46
C ALA A 579 20.51 -5.29 -7.93
N TRP A 580 19.23 -5.53 -8.29
CA TRP A 580 18.75 -5.30 -9.65
C TRP A 580 18.72 -3.82 -10.07
N HIS A 581 18.58 -2.90 -9.13
CA HIS A 581 18.38 -1.47 -9.44
C HIS A 581 19.59 -0.58 -9.16
N THR A 582 20.66 -1.13 -8.57
CA THR A 582 21.96 -0.45 -8.41
C THR A 582 22.98 -0.85 -9.47
N LEU A 583 22.58 -1.59 -10.49
CA LEU A 583 23.44 -1.87 -11.65
C LEU A 583 23.85 -0.54 -12.32
N ASP A 584 25.16 -0.33 -12.48
CA ASP A 584 25.77 0.83 -13.15
C ASP A 584 26.12 0.56 -14.62
N LYS A 585 25.97 -0.69 -15.05
CA LYS A 585 26.17 -1.18 -16.42
C LYS A 585 25.02 -2.12 -16.79
N PRO A 586 24.72 -2.26 -18.09
CA PRO A 586 23.74 -3.23 -18.55
C PRO A 586 24.06 -4.63 -18.02
N PHE A 587 23.03 -5.31 -17.53
CA PHE A 587 23.16 -6.71 -17.15
C PHE A 587 23.42 -7.55 -18.40
N GLU A 588 24.54 -8.25 -18.41
CA GLU A 588 24.97 -9.11 -19.51
C GLU A 588 24.63 -10.57 -19.17
N VAL A 589 23.91 -11.21 -20.08
CA VAL A 589 23.63 -12.65 -19.98
C VAL A 589 24.92 -13.43 -20.28
N ASN A 590 25.27 -14.35 -19.41
CA ASN A 590 26.35 -15.26 -19.69
C ASN A 590 25.92 -16.29 -20.75
N GLU A 591 26.47 -16.19 -21.96
CA GLU A 591 26.07 -17.01 -23.10
C GLU A 591 26.29 -18.52 -22.87
N THR A 592 27.26 -18.89 -22.00
CA THR A 592 27.56 -20.29 -21.71
C THR A 592 26.46 -20.99 -20.91
N ILE A 593 25.82 -20.26 -19.96
CA ILE A 593 24.78 -20.81 -19.08
C ILE A 593 23.38 -20.38 -19.46
N GLY A 594 23.22 -19.37 -20.34
CA GLY A 594 21.94 -18.84 -20.81
C GLY A 594 21.26 -17.89 -19.85
N THR A 595 20.15 -17.31 -20.31
CA THR A 595 19.42 -16.24 -19.61
C THR A 595 18.85 -16.68 -18.26
N VAL A 596 18.16 -17.81 -18.23
CA VAL A 596 17.51 -18.34 -17.01
C VAL A 596 18.54 -18.50 -15.89
N GLU A 597 19.62 -19.21 -16.15
CA GLU A 597 20.66 -19.47 -15.13
C GLU A 597 21.40 -18.20 -14.74
N SER A 598 21.64 -17.26 -15.67
CA SER A 598 22.27 -15.97 -15.36
C SER A 598 21.43 -15.15 -14.38
N VAL A 599 20.10 -15.06 -14.60
CA VAL A 599 19.17 -14.35 -13.74
C VAL A 599 19.03 -15.02 -12.38
N VAL A 600 18.94 -16.36 -12.36
CA VAL A 600 18.83 -17.13 -11.11
C VAL A 600 20.08 -16.94 -10.25
N ARG A 601 21.28 -17.12 -10.81
CA ARG A 601 22.55 -16.96 -10.06
C ARG A 601 22.74 -15.55 -9.52
N PHE A 602 22.43 -14.53 -10.31
CA PHE A 602 22.51 -13.15 -9.85
C PHE A 602 21.59 -12.91 -8.66
N SER A 603 20.35 -13.39 -8.77
CA SER A 603 19.34 -13.22 -7.72
C SER A 603 19.68 -13.99 -6.45
N ASP A 604 20.18 -15.22 -6.57
CA ASP A 604 20.63 -16.03 -5.43
C ASP A 604 21.80 -15.35 -4.70
N ALA A 605 22.80 -14.86 -5.46
CA ALA A 605 23.94 -14.13 -4.89
C ALA A 605 23.50 -12.85 -4.14
N ALA A 606 22.50 -12.14 -4.65
CA ALA A 606 21.96 -10.95 -3.99
C ALA A 606 21.34 -11.25 -2.62
N MET A 607 20.76 -12.44 -2.43
CA MET A 607 20.07 -12.85 -1.22
C MET A 607 20.91 -13.71 -0.26
N GLU A 608 22.09 -14.17 -0.70
CA GLU A 608 22.92 -15.16 0.01
C GLU A 608 23.17 -14.80 1.48
N GLN A 609 23.48 -13.52 1.75
CA GLN A 609 23.85 -13.06 3.10
C GLN A 609 22.72 -13.13 4.13
N VAL A 610 21.47 -13.27 3.70
CA VAL A 610 20.27 -13.39 4.54
C VAL A 610 19.52 -14.71 4.35
N GLN A 611 20.16 -15.65 3.64
CA GLN A 611 19.61 -16.99 3.43
C GLN A 611 19.72 -17.82 4.71
N VAL A 612 18.60 -18.39 5.17
CA VAL A 612 18.54 -19.23 6.38
C VAL A 612 18.00 -20.64 6.12
N LEU A 613 17.31 -20.86 4.99
CA LEU A 613 16.86 -22.16 4.53
C LEU A 613 17.62 -22.54 3.24
N PRO A 614 17.74 -23.83 2.89
CA PRO A 614 18.40 -24.26 1.68
C PRO A 614 17.81 -23.61 0.42
N THR A 615 18.67 -23.22 -0.52
CA THR A 615 18.24 -22.84 -1.87
C THR A 615 17.75 -24.08 -2.61
N VAL A 616 16.61 -23.96 -3.27
CA VAL A 616 15.99 -25.08 -4.02
C VAL A 616 16.16 -24.85 -5.51
N PRO A 617 16.87 -25.72 -6.23
CA PRO A 617 17.00 -25.62 -7.68
C PRO A 617 15.61 -25.59 -8.38
N GLY A 618 15.46 -24.72 -9.37
CA GLY A 618 14.19 -24.51 -10.09
C GLY A 618 13.20 -23.59 -9.38
N THR A 619 13.62 -22.88 -8.36
CA THR A 619 12.83 -21.84 -7.70
C THR A 619 13.58 -20.52 -7.70
N GLN A 620 12.85 -19.40 -7.86
CA GLN A 620 13.42 -18.06 -7.76
C GLN A 620 12.34 -17.02 -7.52
N MET A 621 12.58 -16.14 -6.56
CA MET A 621 11.62 -15.07 -6.21
C MET A 621 11.48 -14.03 -7.32
N CYS A 622 12.58 -13.66 -7.99
CA CYS A 622 12.59 -12.54 -8.94
C CYS A 622 11.65 -12.74 -10.12
N THR A 623 11.36 -13.99 -10.54
CA THR A 623 10.55 -14.27 -11.74
C THR A 623 9.03 -14.01 -11.52
N ALA A 624 8.59 -13.94 -10.26
CA ALA A 624 7.21 -13.65 -9.89
C ALA A 624 7.08 -12.45 -8.92
N PHE A 625 8.15 -11.66 -8.75
CA PHE A 625 8.19 -10.52 -7.83
C PHE A 625 7.56 -9.26 -8.46
N THR A 626 6.24 -9.26 -8.54
CA THR A 626 5.46 -8.19 -9.17
C THR A 626 5.69 -6.81 -8.54
N HIS A 627 5.96 -6.73 -7.23
CA HIS A 627 6.24 -5.47 -6.54
C HIS A 627 7.28 -4.63 -7.27
N ILE A 628 8.42 -5.23 -7.63
CA ILE A 628 9.55 -4.51 -8.21
C ILE A 628 9.59 -4.51 -9.74
N PHE A 629 8.97 -5.48 -10.41
CA PHE A 629 9.04 -5.62 -11.87
C PHE A 629 7.78 -5.18 -12.62
N SER A 630 6.60 -5.21 -11.99
CA SER A 630 5.35 -4.72 -12.58
C SER A 630 4.59 -3.73 -11.69
N GLY A 631 4.98 -3.61 -10.42
CA GLY A 631 4.44 -2.64 -9.47
C GLY A 631 5.33 -1.39 -9.31
N GLY A 632 4.95 -0.52 -8.41
CA GLY A 632 5.64 0.76 -8.14
C GLY A 632 6.77 0.70 -7.11
N TYR A 633 7.34 -0.49 -6.80
CA TYR A 633 8.31 -0.70 -5.74
C TYR A 633 9.75 -0.93 -6.23
N ALA A 634 10.08 -0.62 -7.48
CA ALA A 634 11.44 -0.71 -7.99
C ALA A 634 12.39 0.22 -7.21
N ALA A 635 13.48 -0.32 -6.67
CA ALA A 635 14.36 0.33 -5.69
C ALA A 635 13.59 0.92 -4.50
N GLY A 636 12.51 0.25 -4.07
CA GLY A 636 11.59 0.76 -3.08
C GLY A 636 11.06 -0.27 -2.09
N TYR A 637 11.41 -1.54 -2.22
CA TYR A 637 10.90 -2.59 -1.33
C TYR A 637 11.39 -2.42 0.13
N TYR A 638 12.56 -1.83 0.33
CA TYR A 638 13.10 -1.49 1.66
C TYR A 638 12.15 -0.65 2.51
N SER A 639 11.21 0.08 1.89
CA SER A 639 10.30 1.01 2.56
C SER A 639 9.47 0.35 3.66
N TYR A 640 9.15 -0.95 3.54
CA TYR A 640 8.45 -1.69 4.59
C TYR A 640 9.28 -1.76 5.89
N LYS A 641 10.55 -2.14 5.78
CA LYS A 641 11.43 -2.19 6.97
C LYS A 641 11.86 -0.80 7.44
N TRP A 642 11.96 0.16 6.53
CA TRP A 642 12.21 1.56 6.88
C TRP A 642 11.09 2.13 7.75
N SER A 643 9.85 1.90 7.36
CA SER A 643 8.68 2.38 8.10
C SER A 643 8.50 1.65 9.43
N GLU A 644 8.77 0.35 9.50
CA GLU A 644 8.78 -0.40 10.76
C GLU A 644 9.81 0.14 11.77
N LEU A 645 10.99 0.53 11.30
CA LEU A 645 11.99 1.20 12.13
C LEU A 645 11.45 2.53 12.67
N LEU A 646 10.86 3.34 11.78
CA LEU A 646 10.32 4.64 12.17
C LEU A 646 9.17 4.51 13.18
N ASP A 647 8.26 3.56 12.97
CA ASP A 647 7.11 3.36 13.85
C ASP A 647 7.54 2.89 15.24
N ALA A 648 8.41 1.89 15.31
CA ALA A 648 8.89 1.36 16.59
C ALA A 648 9.65 2.45 17.40
N ASP A 649 10.53 3.21 16.75
CA ASP A 649 11.26 4.32 17.37
C ASP A 649 10.31 5.48 17.75
N ALA A 650 9.29 5.76 16.95
CA ALA A 650 8.26 6.75 17.29
C ALA A 650 7.40 6.31 18.48
N PHE A 651 7.01 5.02 18.52
CA PHE A 651 6.22 4.50 19.62
C PHE A 651 7.00 4.41 20.94
N SER A 652 8.33 4.28 20.87
CA SER A 652 9.20 4.35 22.07
C SER A 652 9.01 5.65 22.87
N VAL A 653 8.70 6.78 22.18
CA VAL A 653 8.38 8.06 22.86
C VAL A 653 7.17 7.93 23.77
N PHE A 654 6.16 7.15 23.34
CA PHE A 654 4.97 6.90 24.15
C PHE A 654 5.25 5.92 25.29
N LYS A 655 6.08 4.89 25.07
CA LYS A 655 6.56 4.01 26.14
C LYS A 655 7.36 4.75 27.20
N GLU A 656 8.27 5.65 26.78
CA GLU A 656 9.01 6.53 27.68
C GLU A 656 8.09 7.48 28.46
N ALA A 657 7.04 8.01 27.81
CA ALA A 657 6.04 8.85 28.45
C ALA A 657 5.20 8.04 29.44
N LYS A 658 4.75 6.82 29.08
CA LYS A 658 4.03 5.90 29.96
C LYS A 658 4.79 5.58 31.23
N ALA A 659 6.10 5.35 31.13
CA ALA A 659 6.96 5.10 32.30
C ALA A 659 6.96 6.28 33.31
N LYS A 660 6.68 7.51 32.85
CA LYS A 660 6.65 8.73 33.66
C LYS A 660 5.24 9.11 34.11
N SER A 661 4.24 8.94 33.27
CA SER A 661 2.86 9.40 33.47
C SER A 661 1.93 8.29 33.98
N GLY A 662 2.33 7.01 33.83
CA GLY A 662 1.50 5.84 34.16
C GLY A 662 0.47 5.47 33.10
N THR A 663 0.41 6.16 31.95
CA THR A 663 -0.54 5.89 30.86
C THR A 663 0.11 5.96 29.50
N ILE A 664 -0.27 5.04 28.59
CA ILE A 664 0.13 5.06 27.19
C ILE A 664 -0.54 6.21 26.41
N PHE A 665 -1.67 6.71 26.91
CA PHE A 665 -2.41 7.83 26.31
C PHE A 665 -1.83 9.20 26.67
N ASP A 666 -0.50 9.35 26.61
CA ASP A 666 0.16 10.61 26.94
C ASP A 666 -0.18 11.72 25.95
N LYS A 667 -0.90 12.74 26.42
CA LYS A 667 -1.37 13.84 25.58
C LYS A 667 -0.26 14.73 25.04
N LYS A 668 0.91 14.80 25.73
CA LYS A 668 2.04 15.62 25.27
C LYS A 668 2.75 14.93 24.10
N ALA A 669 2.99 13.62 24.21
CA ALA A 669 3.55 12.82 23.14
C ALA A 669 2.59 12.82 21.92
N ALA A 670 1.29 12.61 22.15
CA ALA A 670 0.27 12.65 21.12
C ALA A 670 0.20 14.02 20.40
N LYS A 671 0.24 15.11 21.15
CA LYS A 671 0.30 16.47 20.58
C LYS A 671 1.54 16.67 19.70
N ARG A 672 2.72 16.23 20.17
CA ARG A 672 3.97 16.33 19.38
C ARG A 672 3.87 15.52 18.09
N PHE A 673 3.32 14.31 18.14
CA PHE A 673 3.12 13.47 16.96
C PHE A 673 2.13 14.12 15.98
N ARG A 674 0.99 14.60 16.48
CA ARG A 674 0.00 15.31 15.68
C ARG A 674 0.58 16.55 14.98
N GLU A 675 1.23 17.45 15.73
CA GLU A 675 1.71 18.75 15.22
C GLU A 675 2.90 18.62 14.26
N ASN A 676 3.73 17.57 14.39
CA ASN A 676 4.93 17.38 13.57
C ASN A 676 4.77 16.36 12.45
N ILE A 677 3.85 15.40 12.58
CA ILE A 677 3.62 14.33 11.60
C ILE A 677 2.25 14.50 10.96
N LEU A 678 1.14 14.25 11.70
CA LEU A 678 -0.20 14.12 11.15
C LEU A 678 -0.74 15.40 10.50
N GLU A 679 -0.43 16.59 11.06
CA GLU A 679 -0.92 17.87 10.53
C GLU A 679 -0.09 18.37 9.35
N LYS A 680 1.10 17.80 9.09
CA LYS A 680 2.08 18.37 8.16
C LYS A 680 2.01 17.82 6.74
N GLY A 681 1.55 16.59 6.55
CA GLY A 681 1.57 15.98 5.23
C GLY A 681 2.94 16.16 4.54
N GLY A 682 2.93 16.51 3.25
CA GLY A 682 4.13 16.72 2.43
C GLY A 682 4.69 18.16 2.44
N THR A 683 4.39 18.99 3.44
CA THR A 683 4.79 20.41 3.47
C THR A 683 6.27 20.67 3.72
N GLU A 684 6.97 19.70 4.28
CA GLU A 684 8.41 19.77 4.60
C GLU A 684 9.05 18.39 4.29
N LYS A 685 10.39 18.28 4.32
CA LYS A 685 11.06 17.00 4.20
C LYS A 685 10.64 16.06 5.35
N ALA A 686 10.28 14.83 5.04
CA ALA A 686 9.76 13.87 6.01
C ALA A 686 10.75 13.59 7.16
N MET A 687 12.05 13.48 6.87
CA MET A 687 13.08 13.30 7.88
C MET A 687 13.17 14.50 8.86
N ASP A 688 12.98 15.74 8.40
CA ASP A 688 12.98 16.92 9.26
C ASP A 688 11.76 16.94 10.19
N LEU A 689 10.60 16.51 9.67
CA LEU A 689 9.38 16.35 10.46
C LEU A 689 9.58 15.28 11.54
N TYR A 690 10.15 14.14 11.17
CA TYR A 690 10.44 13.03 12.08
C TYR A 690 11.40 13.46 13.20
N LYS A 691 12.54 14.05 12.85
CA LYS A 691 13.53 14.55 13.83
C LYS A 691 12.94 15.55 14.81
N ARG A 692 12.05 16.41 14.36
CA ARG A 692 11.37 17.40 15.20
C ARG A 692 10.40 16.74 16.19
N PHE A 693 9.75 15.66 15.77
CA PHE A 693 8.93 14.84 16.65
C PHE A 693 9.78 14.01 17.61
N ARG A 694 10.74 13.23 17.11
CA ARG A 694 11.54 12.27 17.90
C ARG A 694 12.59 12.96 18.78
N GLY A 695 13.18 14.05 18.29
CA GLY A 695 14.31 14.77 18.91
C GLY A 695 15.68 14.28 18.44
N GLY A 696 15.75 13.45 17.40
CA GLY A 696 16.98 12.89 16.85
C GLY A 696 16.74 12.05 15.59
N GLU A 697 17.78 11.41 15.08
CA GLU A 697 17.71 10.42 14.02
C GLU A 697 16.95 9.18 14.50
N PRO A 698 16.25 8.45 13.62
CA PRO A 698 15.66 7.16 13.95
C PRO A 698 16.75 6.12 14.22
N THR A 699 16.47 5.19 15.14
CA THR A 699 17.38 4.08 15.48
C THR A 699 16.66 2.74 15.42
N ILE A 700 17.40 1.67 15.15
CA ILE A 700 16.83 0.31 15.12
C ILE A 700 16.51 -0.24 16.51
N ASN A 701 16.94 0.40 17.60
CA ASN A 701 16.90 -0.18 18.94
C ASN A 701 15.48 -0.54 19.40
N ALA A 702 14.52 0.36 19.17
CA ALA A 702 13.13 0.11 19.55
C ALA A 702 12.50 -1.04 18.74
N LEU A 703 12.89 -1.19 17.47
CA LEU A 703 12.46 -2.32 16.63
C LEU A 703 13.05 -3.64 17.14
N LEU A 704 14.34 -3.65 17.49
CA LEU A 704 15.00 -4.82 18.07
C LEU A 704 14.36 -5.24 19.39
N GLU A 705 14.04 -4.28 20.26
CA GLU A 705 13.35 -4.53 21.53
C GLU A 705 11.95 -5.11 21.30
N ARG A 706 11.17 -4.55 20.38
CA ARG A 706 9.84 -5.03 20.03
C ARG A 706 9.86 -6.47 19.54
N ASP A 707 10.83 -6.81 18.69
CA ASP A 707 10.96 -8.12 18.07
C ASP A 707 11.74 -9.13 18.95
N GLY A 708 12.12 -8.74 20.18
CA GLY A 708 12.83 -9.61 21.12
C GLY A 708 14.28 -9.92 20.72
N ILE A 709 14.86 -9.11 19.84
CA ILE A 709 16.23 -9.28 19.35
C ILE A 709 17.20 -8.64 20.33
N LYS A 710 18.15 -9.44 20.84
CA LYS A 710 19.21 -8.92 21.72
C LYS A 710 20.13 -8.00 20.91
N ALA A 711 20.19 -6.72 21.28
CA ALA A 711 21.19 -5.82 20.73
C ALA A 711 22.58 -6.40 21.03
N GLN A 712 23.30 -6.85 20.01
CA GLN A 712 24.72 -7.07 20.14
C GLN A 712 25.36 -5.69 20.24
N GLU A 713 26.29 -5.49 21.19
CA GLU A 713 27.11 -4.27 21.20
C GLU A 713 27.78 -4.16 19.83
N ILE A 714 27.23 -3.33 18.97
CA ILE A 714 27.83 -3.00 17.68
C ILE A 714 29.07 -2.19 18.02
N LYS A 715 30.24 -2.84 17.95
CA LYS A 715 31.55 -2.22 18.16
C LYS A 715 31.90 -1.29 17.01
#